data_4a8c7a17cfb88ce07207a2222e3c8c00
#
_entry.id   4a8c7a17cfb88ce07207a2222e3c8c00
#
_cell.length_a   1.000
_cell.length_b   1.000
_cell.length_c   1.000
_cell.angle_alpha   90.00
_cell.angle_beta   90.00
_cell.angle_gamma   90.00
#
_symmetry.space_group_name_H-M   'P 1'
#
loop_
_entity.id
_entity.type
_entity.pdbx_description
1 polymer ?
#
loop_
_entity_poly.entity_id
_entity_poly.type
_entity_poly.pdbx_seq_one_letter_code
_entity_poly.pdbx_strand_id
1 'polypeptide(L)'
;MNNSKRYTITAALPYTNGPVHIGHLAGVYVPADIYARYLRGTGNDVIYICGSDEHGVPITLKAKKEGISPQDVVDKYHAIIKQSFSDFGISFDNYSRTTAKVHHETASEFFKKLYHEDKFIEETSEQLYDEEANQFLADRFVVGTCPKCGNEESYGDQCESCGTSHNATDLINPKSAITGNVPTMKVTKHWYLPLDKYEQWLREWIVEGHKNDWKTNVLGQVKSWLDDGLKPRAVTRDLDWGIPVPVEGAKGKVLYVWFDAPIGYISSTKEWAKEHGKDWEPYWKDKNTKLVHFIGKDNIVFHCIIFPAMLKAEGTYILPENVPANEFLNLEGNKISTSKNWAVWLHEYLEDFPEKQDVLRYALTANAPETKDNDFTWKDFQARNNNELVAIFGNFINRVVVLTNKYYDGIVPEPTNFSDVDTKTLEKLQKFPSIIASSIERYRFREASQELLNLARLGNKYLADAEPWKLIKTDPERVKTILYVAIQIAAGLAVVCEPFLPFTSVKLKGILNIRHYEEGNDEVISSDNEIATTQQVEFRNDNVDVILIDSEKSLRWNDVENKSELIAPKHQIGKGELLFAKIEDHEVQVQLDKLAATKLANEAENNIVEPQKETIEFDDFTKLDIRVGTIIEAVKVPKTKKLLQLKVDVGIDTRTIVSGIAESFKPEDIIGQKVTVLVNLAPRKLRGVESQGMILMTDAPDGKLAFIEPENDSVTNGEQVS
;
A
#
# COMPACT_ATOMS: atom_id res chain seq x y z
N MET A 1 14.64 2.02 -37.81
CA MET A 1 13.33 1.60 -37.33
C MET A 1 13.45 1.48 -35.82
N ASN A 2 12.81 2.36 -35.06
CA ASN A 2 12.78 2.24 -33.58
C ASN A 2 12.08 0.92 -33.23
N ASN A 3 12.81 0.03 -32.57
CA ASN A 3 12.29 -1.25 -32.12
C ASN A 3 11.49 -0.99 -30.81
N SER A 4 10.39 -0.22 -30.91
CA SER A 4 9.49 0.07 -29.80
C SER A 4 8.95 -1.26 -29.29
N LYS A 5 9.18 -1.54 -28.01
CA LYS A 5 8.62 -2.72 -27.35
C LYS A 5 7.25 -2.37 -26.76
N ARG A 6 6.34 -3.35 -26.73
CA ARG A 6 5.04 -3.17 -26.11
C ARG A 6 5.06 -3.66 -24.67
N TYR A 7 4.41 -2.90 -23.80
CA TYR A 7 4.27 -3.23 -22.39
C TYR A 7 2.82 -3.10 -21.92
N THR A 8 2.39 -4.06 -21.13
CA THR A 8 1.18 -3.99 -20.33
C THR A 8 1.59 -3.92 -18.86
N ILE A 9 1.41 -2.76 -18.26
CA ILE A 9 1.72 -2.53 -16.85
C ILE A 9 0.41 -2.52 -16.06
N THR A 10 0.34 -3.28 -14.99
CA THR A 10 -0.81 -3.29 -14.09
C THR A 10 -0.40 -2.98 -12.66
N ALA A 11 -1.28 -2.35 -11.92
CA ALA A 11 -1.16 -2.17 -10.47
C ALA A 11 -2.28 -2.95 -9.78
N ALA A 12 -1.98 -3.60 -8.64
CA ALA A 12 -2.99 -4.32 -7.88
C ALA A 12 -4.22 -3.46 -7.61
N LEU A 13 -5.41 -4.01 -7.86
CA LEU A 13 -6.66 -3.31 -7.68
C LEU A 13 -6.88 -3.00 -6.19
N PRO A 14 -7.10 -1.75 -5.79
CA PRO A 14 -7.44 -1.43 -4.41
C PRO A 14 -8.87 -1.87 -4.10
N TYR A 15 -9.05 -2.40 -2.88
CA TYR A 15 -10.35 -2.76 -2.36
C TYR A 15 -11.18 -1.50 -2.04
N THR A 16 -12.42 -1.42 -2.51
CA THR A 16 -13.29 -0.24 -2.34
C THR A 16 -14.09 -0.23 -1.03
N ASN A 17 -13.48 -0.69 0.04
CA ASN A 17 -14.05 -0.58 1.40
C ASN A 17 -13.50 0.61 2.20
N GLY A 18 -12.63 1.43 1.60
CA GLY A 18 -12.02 2.62 2.17
C GLY A 18 -11.15 3.37 1.15
N PRO A 19 -10.65 4.56 1.47
CA PRO A 19 -9.72 5.29 0.61
C PRO A 19 -8.34 4.64 0.56
N VAL A 20 -7.48 5.09 -0.35
CA VAL A 20 -6.08 4.66 -0.41
C VAL A 20 -5.21 5.50 0.52
N HIS A 21 -4.14 4.88 1.05
CA HIS A 21 -3.18 5.50 1.95
C HIS A 21 -1.75 5.34 1.44
N ILE A 22 -0.79 6.03 2.10
CA ILE A 22 0.63 6.06 1.70
C ILE A 22 1.27 4.67 1.57
N GLY A 23 0.81 3.67 2.34
CA GLY A 23 1.28 2.28 2.20
C GLY A 23 0.94 1.67 0.84
N HIS A 24 -0.27 1.91 0.32
CA HIS A 24 -0.67 1.52 -1.02
C HIS A 24 0.18 2.23 -2.09
N LEU A 25 0.41 3.55 -1.91
CA LEU A 25 1.21 4.34 -2.84
C LEU A 25 2.65 3.84 -2.92
N ALA A 26 3.32 3.66 -1.79
CA ALA A 26 4.71 3.20 -1.73
C ALA A 26 4.86 1.74 -2.17
N GLY A 27 3.87 0.90 -1.85
CA GLY A 27 3.89 -0.52 -2.19
C GLY A 27 3.67 -0.80 -3.66
N VAL A 28 2.78 -0.06 -4.31
CA VAL A 28 2.23 -0.42 -5.62
C VAL A 28 2.23 0.74 -6.61
N TYR A 29 1.50 1.84 -6.34
CA TYR A 29 1.10 2.80 -7.38
C TYR A 29 2.22 3.74 -7.81
N VAL A 30 3.04 4.25 -6.88
CA VAL A 30 4.19 5.11 -7.21
C VAL A 30 5.27 4.33 -7.98
N PRO A 31 5.70 3.13 -7.56
CA PRO A 31 6.65 2.32 -8.34
C PRO A 31 6.15 1.99 -9.75
N ALA A 32 4.88 1.63 -9.90
CA ALA A 32 4.29 1.31 -11.19
C ALA A 32 4.25 2.53 -12.11
N ASP A 33 3.87 3.69 -11.58
CA ASP A 33 3.81 4.95 -12.33
C ASP A 33 5.20 5.41 -12.77
N ILE A 34 6.22 5.31 -11.90
CA ILE A 34 7.61 5.60 -12.27
C ILE A 34 8.05 4.71 -13.43
N TYR A 35 7.74 3.42 -13.39
CA TYR A 35 8.10 2.47 -14.43
C TYR A 35 7.37 2.76 -15.74
N ALA A 36 6.06 3.03 -15.69
CA ALA A 36 5.26 3.36 -16.87
C ALA A 36 5.73 4.65 -17.54
N ARG A 37 5.95 5.72 -16.77
CA ARG A 37 6.47 7.01 -17.29
C ARG A 37 7.84 6.87 -17.90
N TYR A 38 8.75 6.14 -17.25
CA TYR A 38 10.08 5.85 -17.81
C TYR A 38 9.99 5.16 -19.17
N LEU A 39 9.17 4.10 -19.27
CA LEU A 39 9.01 3.36 -20.52
C LEU A 39 8.44 4.22 -21.65
N ARG A 40 7.44 5.06 -21.36
CA ARG A 40 6.88 6.03 -22.31
C ARG A 40 7.93 7.05 -22.73
N GLY A 41 8.66 7.62 -21.75
CA GLY A 41 9.74 8.59 -21.99
C GLY A 41 10.88 8.03 -22.87
N THR A 42 11.06 6.71 -22.89
CA THR A 42 12.02 6.01 -23.77
C THR A 42 11.41 5.59 -25.12
N GLY A 43 10.13 5.91 -25.39
CA GLY A 43 9.46 5.69 -26.68
C GLY A 43 8.92 4.27 -26.89
N ASN A 44 8.59 3.55 -25.80
CA ASN A 44 7.90 2.27 -25.88
C ASN A 44 6.38 2.45 -25.94
N ASP A 45 5.69 1.45 -26.53
CA ASP A 45 4.23 1.34 -26.55
C ASP A 45 3.77 0.77 -25.19
N VAL A 46 3.17 1.61 -24.35
CA VAL A 46 2.85 1.27 -22.96
C VAL A 46 1.40 1.54 -22.65
N ILE A 47 0.74 0.53 -22.08
CA ILE A 47 -0.55 0.70 -21.42
C ILE A 47 -0.38 0.47 -19.92
N TYR A 48 -0.86 1.40 -19.07
CA TYR A 48 -0.86 1.32 -17.62
C TYR A 48 -2.27 1.25 -17.08
N ILE A 49 -2.65 0.08 -16.56
CA ILE A 49 -4.03 -0.29 -16.23
C ILE A 49 -4.19 -0.55 -14.73
N CYS A 50 -5.29 -0.06 -14.19
CA CYS A 50 -5.77 -0.41 -12.86
C CYS A 50 -7.31 -0.39 -12.84
N GLY A 51 -7.88 -0.50 -11.65
CA GLY A 51 -9.30 -0.39 -11.37
C GLY A 51 -9.61 -0.66 -9.91
N SER A 52 -10.86 -0.51 -9.52
CA SER A 52 -11.35 -0.83 -8.18
C SER A 52 -11.78 -2.28 -8.09
N ASP A 53 -11.33 -2.97 -7.02
CA ASP A 53 -11.90 -4.27 -6.61
C ASP A 53 -13.13 -4.01 -5.73
N GLU A 54 -14.31 -4.37 -6.24
CA GLU A 54 -15.61 -3.97 -5.70
C GLU A 54 -16.46 -5.14 -5.25
N HIS A 55 -15.98 -6.37 -5.37
CA HIS A 55 -16.69 -7.57 -4.98
C HIS A 55 -16.19 -8.14 -3.65
N GLY A 56 -16.99 -9.06 -3.07
CA GLY A 56 -16.62 -9.83 -1.88
C GLY A 56 -17.16 -9.31 -0.56
N VAL A 57 -16.91 -10.12 0.46
CA VAL A 57 -17.49 -10.00 1.81
C VAL A 57 -17.18 -8.66 2.52
N PRO A 58 -15.98 -8.07 2.47
CA PRO A 58 -15.72 -6.81 3.17
C PRO A 58 -16.62 -5.66 2.74
N ILE A 59 -17.03 -5.62 1.46
CA ILE A 59 -17.95 -4.59 0.95
C ILE A 59 -19.35 -4.77 1.57
N THR A 60 -19.85 -6.00 1.59
CA THR A 60 -21.18 -6.30 2.15
C THR A 60 -21.22 -6.08 3.67
N LEU A 61 -20.15 -6.40 4.40
CA LEU A 61 -20.06 -6.11 5.82
C LEU A 61 -20.06 -4.59 6.10
N LYS A 62 -19.31 -3.83 5.29
CA LYS A 62 -19.29 -2.36 5.40
C LYS A 62 -20.65 -1.75 5.08
N ALA A 63 -21.29 -2.21 4.01
CA ALA A 63 -22.63 -1.78 3.63
C ALA A 63 -23.64 -2.02 4.76
N LYS A 64 -23.62 -3.19 5.39
CA LYS A 64 -24.48 -3.52 6.55
C LYS A 64 -24.17 -2.60 7.75
N LYS A 65 -22.89 -2.35 8.05
CA LYS A 65 -22.49 -1.46 9.16
C LYS A 65 -22.93 -0.01 8.92
N GLU A 66 -22.88 0.46 7.67
CA GLU A 66 -23.29 1.84 7.30
C GLU A 66 -24.79 1.96 6.98
N GLY A 67 -25.53 0.87 6.88
CA GLY A 67 -26.97 0.87 6.57
C GLY A 67 -27.30 1.29 5.14
N ILE A 68 -26.37 1.06 4.18
CA ILE A 68 -26.51 1.40 2.76
C ILE A 68 -26.32 0.16 1.88
N SER A 69 -26.53 0.29 0.58
CA SER A 69 -26.30 -0.84 -0.34
C SER A 69 -24.81 -1.07 -0.60
N PRO A 70 -24.37 -2.29 -0.97
CA PRO A 70 -23.00 -2.53 -1.44
C PRO A 70 -22.61 -1.63 -2.63
N GLN A 71 -23.56 -1.35 -3.53
CA GLN A 71 -23.33 -0.45 -4.66
C GLN A 71 -22.98 0.98 -4.21
N ASP A 72 -23.72 1.53 -3.21
CA ASP A 72 -23.44 2.87 -2.69
C ASP A 72 -22.04 2.95 -2.05
N VAL A 73 -21.61 1.89 -1.35
CA VAL A 73 -20.25 1.81 -0.77
C VAL A 73 -19.20 1.90 -1.87
N VAL A 74 -19.31 1.05 -2.90
CA VAL A 74 -18.28 1.01 -3.95
C VAL A 74 -18.30 2.25 -4.82
N ASP A 75 -19.46 2.84 -5.11
CA ASP A 75 -19.56 4.09 -5.87
C ASP A 75 -18.86 5.26 -5.13
N LYS A 76 -19.09 5.36 -3.83
CA LYS A 76 -18.44 6.36 -2.97
C LYS A 76 -16.91 6.21 -3.00
N TYR A 77 -16.39 5.02 -2.71
CA TYR A 77 -14.94 4.84 -2.59
C TYR A 77 -14.23 4.78 -3.93
N HIS A 78 -14.87 4.23 -4.99
CA HIS A 78 -14.34 4.31 -6.34
C HIS A 78 -14.11 5.77 -6.77
N ALA A 79 -15.08 6.65 -6.55
CA ALA A 79 -14.96 8.06 -6.90
C ALA A 79 -13.81 8.74 -6.13
N ILE A 80 -13.72 8.55 -4.81
CA ILE A 80 -12.65 9.10 -3.97
C ILE A 80 -11.27 8.60 -4.44
N ILE A 81 -11.12 7.30 -4.67
CA ILE A 81 -9.85 6.69 -5.05
C ILE A 81 -9.41 7.17 -6.44
N LYS A 82 -10.32 7.13 -7.42
CA LYS A 82 -10.05 7.56 -8.79
C LYS A 82 -9.61 9.03 -8.83
N GLN A 83 -10.34 9.91 -8.14
CA GLN A 83 -10.01 11.33 -8.07
C GLN A 83 -8.66 11.55 -7.38
N SER A 84 -8.42 10.87 -6.24
CA SER A 84 -7.16 10.98 -5.50
C SER A 84 -5.95 10.55 -6.33
N PHE A 85 -6.06 9.49 -7.12
CA PHE A 85 -5.00 9.07 -8.03
C PHE A 85 -4.75 10.08 -9.14
N SER A 86 -5.81 10.65 -9.72
CA SER A 86 -5.72 11.70 -10.72
C SER A 86 -5.01 12.93 -10.18
N ASP A 87 -5.43 13.44 -9.02
CA ASP A 87 -4.86 14.62 -8.37
C ASP A 87 -3.42 14.40 -7.90
N PHE A 88 -3.07 13.17 -7.56
CA PHE A 88 -1.70 12.76 -7.22
C PHE A 88 -0.81 12.52 -8.44
N GLY A 89 -1.38 12.55 -9.64
CA GLY A 89 -0.67 12.39 -10.90
C GLY A 89 -0.22 10.95 -11.19
N ILE A 90 -1.02 9.94 -10.82
CA ILE A 90 -0.82 8.57 -11.28
C ILE A 90 -1.34 8.46 -12.72
N SER A 91 -0.49 8.08 -13.66
CA SER A 91 -0.74 8.16 -15.10
C SER A 91 -1.38 6.89 -15.68
N PHE A 92 -2.49 6.43 -15.09
CA PHE A 92 -3.26 5.32 -15.67
C PHE A 92 -3.81 5.69 -17.04
N ASP A 93 -3.72 4.80 -18.01
CA ASP A 93 -4.45 4.91 -19.28
C ASP A 93 -5.92 4.58 -19.07
N ASN A 94 -6.24 3.68 -18.16
CA ASN A 94 -7.59 3.45 -17.67
C ASN A 94 -7.60 3.02 -16.20
N TYR A 95 -8.52 3.60 -15.44
CA TYR A 95 -8.89 3.19 -14.08
C TYR A 95 -10.35 2.76 -14.07
N SER A 96 -10.58 1.45 -14.24
CA SER A 96 -11.89 0.82 -14.34
C SER A 96 -12.43 0.36 -12.97
N ARG A 97 -13.40 -0.56 -12.97
CA ARG A 97 -14.01 -1.15 -11.77
C ARG A 97 -14.60 -2.52 -12.05
N THR A 98 -14.62 -3.41 -11.05
CA THR A 98 -15.11 -4.77 -11.24
C THR A 98 -16.65 -4.88 -11.33
N THR A 99 -17.40 -3.84 -10.91
CA THR A 99 -18.85 -3.76 -11.16
C THR A 99 -19.21 -3.27 -12.56
N ALA A 100 -18.23 -2.88 -13.39
CA ALA A 100 -18.50 -2.45 -14.76
C ALA A 100 -19.04 -3.60 -15.62
N LYS A 101 -19.98 -3.27 -16.52
CA LYS A 101 -20.59 -4.25 -17.43
C LYS A 101 -19.54 -5.01 -18.26
N VAL A 102 -18.54 -4.32 -18.79
CA VAL A 102 -17.44 -4.92 -19.57
C VAL A 102 -16.67 -5.94 -18.74
N HIS A 103 -16.52 -5.72 -17.44
CA HIS A 103 -15.87 -6.67 -16.57
C HIS A 103 -16.75 -7.91 -16.33
N HIS A 104 -18.04 -7.73 -16.02
CA HIS A 104 -18.98 -8.85 -15.86
C HIS A 104 -19.04 -9.74 -17.11
N GLU A 105 -19.07 -9.13 -18.30
CA GLU A 105 -19.05 -9.86 -19.57
C GLU A 105 -17.73 -10.63 -19.73
N THR A 106 -16.59 -9.97 -19.51
CA THR A 106 -15.25 -10.57 -19.68
C THR A 106 -15.01 -11.72 -18.70
N ALA A 107 -15.34 -11.55 -17.42
CA ALA A 107 -15.16 -12.60 -16.40
C ALA A 107 -16.12 -13.79 -16.63
N SER A 108 -17.35 -13.50 -17.06
CA SER A 108 -18.31 -14.56 -17.45
C SER A 108 -17.84 -15.36 -18.67
N GLU A 109 -17.30 -14.69 -19.70
CA GLU A 109 -16.73 -15.37 -20.88
C GLU A 109 -15.53 -16.22 -20.50
N PHE A 110 -14.63 -15.69 -19.66
CA PHE A 110 -13.46 -16.40 -19.17
C PHE A 110 -13.85 -17.66 -18.39
N PHE A 111 -14.80 -17.53 -17.45
CA PHE A 111 -15.33 -18.69 -16.70
C PHE A 111 -15.96 -19.72 -17.61
N LYS A 112 -16.86 -19.31 -18.54
CA LYS A 112 -17.54 -20.22 -19.49
C LYS A 112 -16.55 -21.00 -20.32
N LYS A 113 -15.48 -20.35 -20.82
CA LYS A 113 -14.46 -21.04 -21.60
C LYS A 113 -13.77 -22.14 -20.79
N LEU A 114 -13.33 -21.83 -19.57
CA LEU A 114 -12.72 -22.83 -18.69
C LEU A 114 -13.68 -23.96 -18.34
N TYR A 115 -14.96 -23.63 -18.12
CA TYR A 115 -16.01 -24.62 -17.82
C TYR A 115 -16.24 -25.58 -19.01
N HIS A 116 -16.40 -25.06 -20.23
CA HIS A 116 -16.64 -25.89 -21.43
C HIS A 116 -15.40 -26.69 -21.85
N GLU A 117 -14.24 -26.32 -21.44
CA GLU A 117 -12.97 -27.04 -21.68
C GLU A 117 -12.59 -27.99 -20.54
N ASP A 118 -13.52 -28.29 -19.62
CA ASP A 118 -13.37 -29.21 -18.48
C ASP A 118 -12.13 -28.86 -17.60
N LYS A 119 -11.83 -27.54 -17.42
CA LYS A 119 -10.71 -27.08 -16.59
C LYS A 119 -11.01 -27.01 -15.11
N PHE A 120 -12.30 -27.08 -14.73
CA PHE A 120 -12.73 -27.07 -13.34
C PHE A 120 -13.05 -28.48 -12.83
N ILE A 121 -12.95 -28.65 -11.51
CA ILE A 121 -13.49 -29.79 -10.78
C ILE A 121 -14.76 -29.32 -10.09
N GLU A 122 -15.83 -30.10 -10.16
CA GLU A 122 -17.05 -29.85 -9.38
C GLU A 122 -16.98 -30.66 -8.09
N GLU A 123 -17.12 -30.01 -6.96
CA GLU A 123 -17.13 -30.67 -5.66
C GLU A 123 -18.35 -30.22 -4.85
N THR A 124 -18.93 -31.16 -4.14
CA THR A 124 -19.97 -30.90 -3.14
C THR A 124 -19.32 -31.02 -1.77
N SER A 125 -19.44 -29.98 -0.97
CA SER A 125 -18.87 -29.93 0.37
C SER A 125 -19.85 -29.36 1.38
N GLU A 126 -19.62 -29.63 2.65
CA GLU A 126 -20.33 -28.96 3.73
C GLU A 126 -19.65 -27.62 4.06
N GLN A 127 -20.46 -26.56 4.13
CA GLN A 127 -20.00 -25.21 4.46
C GLN A 127 -20.81 -24.64 5.62
N LEU A 128 -20.22 -23.68 6.32
CA LEU A 128 -20.87 -23.01 7.44
C LEU A 128 -22.06 -22.17 6.96
N TYR A 129 -23.18 -22.25 7.67
CA TYR A 129 -24.43 -21.59 7.34
C TYR A 129 -25.04 -20.96 8.57
N ASP A 130 -25.48 -19.71 8.46
CA ASP A 130 -26.20 -18.98 9.49
C ASP A 130 -27.70 -19.11 9.26
N GLU A 131 -28.39 -19.79 10.16
CA GLU A 131 -29.85 -20.05 10.04
C GLU A 131 -30.66 -18.77 10.23
N GLU A 132 -30.20 -17.83 11.08
CA GLU A 132 -30.87 -16.56 11.32
C GLU A 132 -30.70 -15.60 10.14
N ALA A 133 -29.48 -15.46 9.65
CA ALA A 133 -29.20 -14.67 8.47
C ALA A 133 -29.65 -15.33 7.17
N ASN A 134 -30.01 -16.62 7.21
CA ASN A 134 -30.44 -17.44 6.08
C ASN A 134 -29.45 -17.42 4.90
N GLN A 135 -28.14 -17.51 5.21
CA GLN A 135 -27.08 -17.46 4.20
C GLN A 135 -25.87 -18.33 4.57
N PHE A 136 -25.12 -18.78 3.57
CA PHE A 136 -23.82 -19.39 3.76
C PHE A 136 -22.81 -18.35 4.28
N LEU A 137 -21.92 -18.80 5.14
CA LEU A 137 -20.87 -17.97 5.71
C LEU A 137 -19.55 -18.25 5.02
N ALA A 138 -19.22 -17.43 4.02
CA ALA A 138 -17.94 -17.49 3.33
C ALA A 138 -16.93 -16.54 3.96
N ASP A 139 -15.66 -16.94 3.96
CA ASP A 139 -14.52 -16.07 4.21
C ASP A 139 -14.69 -15.23 5.51
N ARG A 140 -14.76 -13.90 5.40
CA ARG A 140 -14.85 -12.97 6.54
C ARG A 140 -16.23 -12.89 7.22
N PHE A 141 -17.21 -13.63 6.74
CA PHE A 141 -18.45 -13.82 7.49
C PHE A 141 -18.31 -14.78 8.65
N VAL A 142 -17.16 -15.43 8.81
CA VAL A 142 -16.84 -16.30 9.94
C VAL A 142 -15.66 -15.73 10.73
N VAL A 143 -15.80 -15.72 12.05
CA VAL A 143 -14.73 -15.40 12.99
C VAL A 143 -14.58 -16.57 13.95
N GLY A 144 -13.35 -16.91 14.28
CA GLY A 144 -13.06 -17.99 15.23
C GLY A 144 -11.58 -18.06 15.56
N THR A 145 -11.19 -19.10 16.32
CA THR A 145 -9.81 -19.27 16.75
C THR A 145 -8.96 -19.90 15.63
N CYS A 146 -7.85 -19.24 15.28
CA CYS A 146 -6.90 -19.74 14.29
C CYS A 146 -6.26 -21.07 14.74
N PRO A 147 -6.34 -22.14 13.94
CA PRO A 147 -5.78 -23.43 14.32
C PRO A 147 -4.24 -23.44 14.42
N LYS A 148 -3.55 -22.47 13.81
CA LYS A 148 -2.09 -22.38 13.79
C LYS A 148 -1.50 -21.56 14.93
N CYS A 149 -2.02 -20.36 15.18
CA CYS A 149 -1.43 -19.46 16.18
C CYS A 149 -2.30 -19.21 17.42
N GLY A 150 -3.56 -19.70 17.43
CA GLY A 150 -4.47 -19.51 18.57
C GLY A 150 -5.12 -18.12 18.67
N ASN A 151 -4.96 -17.26 17.66
CA ASN A 151 -5.66 -15.98 17.63
C ASN A 151 -7.18 -16.21 17.59
N GLU A 152 -7.93 -15.67 18.55
CA GLU A 152 -9.37 -15.89 18.71
C GLU A 152 -10.23 -15.07 17.75
N GLU A 153 -9.63 -14.07 17.09
CA GLU A 153 -10.29 -13.19 16.11
C GLU A 153 -9.80 -13.46 14.68
N SER A 154 -9.60 -14.71 14.30
CA SER A 154 -9.22 -15.08 12.95
C SER A 154 -10.43 -15.13 12.04
N TYR A 155 -10.32 -14.51 10.85
CA TYR A 155 -11.33 -14.66 9.80
C TYR A 155 -11.23 -16.00 9.08
N GLY A 156 -12.30 -16.39 8.38
CA GLY A 156 -12.42 -17.68 7.74
C GLY A 156 -11.59 -17.87 6.46
N ASP A 157 -10.94 -16.83 5.94
CA ASP A 157 -10.07 -16.87 4.77
C ASP A 157 -8.59 -16.81 5.13
N GLN A 158 -8.24 -15.98 6.14
CA GLN A 158 -6.87 -15.74 6.55
C GLN A 158 -6.80 -15.23 7.98
N CYS A 159 -5.82 -15.67 8.74
CA CYS A 159 -5.51 -15.12 10.04
C CYS A 159 -4.68 -13.83 9.89
N GLU A 160 -5.21 -12.69 10.33
CA GLU A 160 -4.50 -11.40 10.26
C GLU A 160 -3.27 -11.32 11.17
N SER A 161 -3.23 -12.16 12.22
CA SER A 161 -2.10 -12.21 13.16
C SER A 161 -0.88 -12.95 12.59
N CYS A 162 -1.07 -14.16 12.02
CA CYS A 162 0.05 -14.99 11.53
C CYS A 162 0.11 -15.13 10.01
N GLY A 163 -0.84 -14.55 9.27
CA GLY A 163 -0.90 -14.58 7.80
C GLY A 163 -1.25 -15.93 7.18
N THR A 164 -1.62 -16.94 7.99
CA THR A 164 -1.98 -18.28 7.47
C THR A 164 -3.33 -18.24 6.79
N SER A 165 -3.41 -18.72 5.55
CA SER A 165 -4.67 -18.97 4.83
C SER A 165 -5.24 -20.32 5.27
N HIS A 166 -6.56 -20.37 5.46
CA HIS A 166 -7.32 -21.57 5.82
C HIS A 166 -8.75 -21.46 5.26
N ASN A 167 -9.54 -22.52 5.40
CA ASN A 167 -10.96 -22.45 5.10
C ASN A 167 -11.73 -22.03 6.36
N ALA A 168 -12.91 -21.44 6.18
CA ALA A 168 -13.78 -21.05 7.31
C ALA A 168 -14.13 -22.24 8.23
N THR A 169 -14.23 -23.44 7.66
CA THR A 169 -14.48 -24.70 8.38
C THR A 169 -13.30 -25.18 9.23
N ASP A 170 -12.10 -24.66 9.02
CA ASP A 170 -10.90 -25.05 9.79
C ASP A 170 -10.78 -24.27 11.09
N LEU A 171 -11.55 -23.18 11.27
CA LEU A 171 -11.55 -22.37 12.49
C LEU A 171 -12.08 -23.17 13.69
N ILE A 172 -11.45 -22.97 14.85
CA ILE A 172 -11.92 -23.52 16.11
C ILE A 172 -12.96 -22.56 16.71
N ASN A 173 -14.10 -23.09 17.16
CA ASN A 173 -15.24 -22.33 17.68
C ASN A 173 -15.73 -21.21 16.73
N PRO A 174 -16.08 -21.55 15.47
CA PRO A 174 -16.51 -20.54 14.51
C PRO A 174 -17.83 -19.87 14.94
N LYS A 175 -17.92 -18.56 14.67
CA LYS A 175 -19.12 -17.75 14.89
C LYS A 175 -19.43 -16.95 13.63
N SER A 176 -20.70 -16.71 13.39
CA SER A 176 -21.14 -15.78 12.35
C SER A 176 -20.71 -14.35 12.70
N ALA A 177 -20.01 -13.68 11.82
CA ALA A 177 -19.71 -12.26 11.96
C ALA A 177 -20.93 -11.36 11.72
N ILE A 178 -22.07 -11.96 11.30
CA ILE A 178 -23.31 -11.24 11.01
C ILE A 178 -24.23 -11.20 12.23
N THR A 179 -24.44 -12.38 12.86
CA THR A 179 -25.41 -12.56 13.95
C THR A 179 -24.73 -12.88 15.29
N GLY A 180 -23.45 -13.27 15.29
CA GLY A 180 -22.74 -13.77 16.48
C GLY A 180 -23.05 -15.24 16.80
N ASN A 181 -24.00 -15.87 16.12
CA ASN A 181 -24.42 -17.24 16.40
C ASN A 181 -23.39 -18.27 15.96
N VAL A 182 -23.48 -19.47 16.54
CA VAL A 182 -22.71 -20.63 16.09
C VAL A 182 -23.37 -21.16 14.81
N PRO A 183 -22.61 -21.22 13.68
CA PRO A 183 -23.19 -21.67 12.42
C PRO A 183 -23.43 -23.17 12.37
N THR A 184 -24.37 -23.59 11.51
CA THR A 184 -24.62 -25.00 11.17
C THR A 184 -23.87 -25.38 9.89
N MET A 185 -23.77 -26.68 9.59
CA MET A 185 -23.18 -27.19 8.35
C MET A 185 -24.29 -27.47 7.33
N LYS A 186 -24.15 -26.90 6.11
CA LYS A 186 -25.04 -27.20 4.99
C LYS A 186 -24.24 -27.61 3.75
N VAL A 187 -24.83 -28.51 2.96
CA VAL A 187 -24.24 -29.02 1.71
C VAL A 187 -24.40 -27.96 0.62
N THR A 188 -23.30 -27.63 -0.07
CA THR A 188 -23.30 -26.80 -1.26
C THR A 188 -22.30 -27.33 -2.30
N LYS A 189 -22.47 -26.92 -3.57
CA LYS A 189 -21.62 -27.33 -4.69
C LYS A 189 -20.85 -26.15 -5.22
N HIS A 190 -19.55 -26.34 -5.43
CA HIS A 190 -18.67 -25.30 -6.00
C HIS A 190 -17.79 -25.84 -7.13
N TRP A 191 -17.26 -24.92 -7.94
CA TRP A 191 -16.28 -25.20 -8.97
C TRP A 191 -14.88 -24.84 -8.45
N TYR A 192 -13.92 -25.71 -8.72
CA TYR A 192 -12.55 -25.56 -8.24
C TYR A 192 -11.56 -25.56 -9.41
N LEU A 193 -10.62 -24.63 -9.41
CA LEU A 193 -9.45 -24.69 -10.27
C LEU A 193 -8.43 -25.68 -9.65
N PRO A 194 -8.06 -26.77 -10.35
CA PRO A 194 -7.14 -27.78 -9.83
C PRO A 194 -5.68 -27.29 -9.89
N LEU A 195 -5.30 -26.40 -8.94
CA LEU A 195 -3.96 -25.79 -8.89
C LEU A 195 -2.83 -26.81 -8.77
N ASP A 196 -3.09 -27.96 -8.14
CA ASP A 196 -2.17 -29.09 -8.02
C ASP A 196 -1.67 -29.58 -9.38
N LYS A 197 -2.52 -29.56 -10.42
CA LYS A 197 -2.13 -29.92 -11.79
C LYS A 197 -1.17 -28.94 -12.45
N TYR A 198 -1.07 -27.71 -11.94
CA TYR A 198 -0.19 -26.66 -12.45
C TYR A 198 1.09 -26.50 -11.64
N GLU A 199 1.24 -27.20 -10.48
CA GLU A 199 2.33 -27.04 -9.55
C GLU A 199 3.72 -27.26 -10.19
N GLN A 200 3.90 -28.38 -10.91
CA GLN A 200 5.17 -28.67 -11.57
C GLN A 200 5.52 -27.59 -12.61
N TRP A 201 4.56 -27.19 -13.45
CA TRP A 201 4.77 -26.15 -14.43
C TRP A 201 5.10 -24.79 -13.79
N LEU A 202 4.40 -24.41 -12.71
CA LEU A 202 4.69 -23.17 -11.97
C LEU A 202 6.10 -23.21 -11.38
N ARG A 203 6.54 -24.35 -10.85
CA ARG A 203 7.88 -24.52 -10.32
C ARG A 203 8.94 -24.33 -11.41
N GLU A 204 8.78 -24.99 -12.53
CA GLU A 204 9.69 -24.87 -13.68
C GLU A 204 9.69 -23.43 -14.22
N TRP A 205 8.52 -22.83 -14.40
CA TRP A 205 8.42 -21.49 -14.98
C TRP A 205 8.96 -20.41 -14.02
N ILE A 206 8.59 -20.42 -12.73
CA ILE A 206 8.98 -19.36 -11.79
C ILE A 206 10.32 -19.64 -11.15
N VAL A 207 10.44 -20.78 -10.44
CA VAL A 207 11.61 -21.05 -9.58
C VAL A 207 12.86 -21.30 -10.41
N GLU A 208 12.72 -21.96 -11.57
CA GLU A 208 13.86 -22.23 -12.46
C GLU A 208 13.99 -21.13 -13.53
N GLY A 209 12.87 -20.71 -14.14
CA GLY A 209 12.85 -19.75 -15.25
C GLY A 209 13.20 -18.33 -14.85
N HIS A 210 12.67 -17.86 -13.71
CA HIS A 210 12.80 -16.49 -13.24
C HIS A 210 13.71 -16.28 -12.02
N LYS A 211 14.54 -17.26 -11.69
CA LYS A 211 15.43 -17.21 -10.51
C LYS A 211 16.41 -16.04 -10.47
N ASN A 212 16.71 -15.44 -11.62
CA ASN A 212 17.72 -14.39 -11.75
C ASN A 212 17.14 -12.99 -11.97
N ASP A 213 15.85 -12.87 -12.26
CA ASP A 213 15.19 -11.62 -12.67
C ASP A 213 14.03 -11.22 -11.76
N TRP A 214 13.36 -12.18 -11.11
CA TRP A 214 12.36 -11.85 -10.11
C TRP A 214 12.99 -11.54 -8.75
N LYS A 215 12.32 -10.70 -7.95
CA LYS A 215 12.78 -10.36 -6.60
C LYS A 215 12.84 -11.60 -5.69
N THR A 216 13.82 -11.64 -4.80
CA THR A 216 14.04 -12.77 -3.89
C THR A 216 12.91 -13.02 -2.90
N ASN A 217 12.22 -11.97 -2.44
CA ASN A 217 11.03 -12.11 -1.58
C ASN A 217 9.87 -12.79 -2.33
N VAL A 218 9.65 -12.44 -3.59
CA VAL A 218 8.63 -13.07 -4.44
C VAL A 218 8.95 -14.55 -4.65
N LEU A 219 10.18 -14.86 -5.07
CA LEU A 219 10.63 -16.24 -5.27
C LEU A 219 10.55 -17.07 -3.98
N GLY A 220 10.93 -16.49 -2.84
CA GLY A 220 10.87 -17.14 -1.54
C GLY A 220 9.44 -17.51 -1.14
N GLN A 221 8.49 -16.60 -1.30
CA GLN A 221 7.09 -16.84 -0.97
C GLN A 221 6.45 -17.86 -1.92
N VAL A 222 6.68 -17.73 -3.22
CA VAL A 222 6.18 -18.69 -4.22
C VAL A 222 6.74 -20.08 -3.94
N LYS A 223 8.06 -20.19 -3.66
CA LYS A 223 8.69 -21.48 -3.33
C LYS A 223 8.06 -22.11 -2.09
N SER A 224 7.82 -21.33 -1.03
CA SER A 224 7.16 -21.84 0.19
C SER A 224 5.79 -22.45 -0.12
N TRP A 225 4.98 -21.78 -0.93
CA TRP A 225 3.66 -22.30 -1.33
C TRP A 225 3.73 -23.56 -2.17
N LEU A 226 4.68 -23.64 -3.11
CA LEU A 226 4.91 -24.83 -3.92
C LEU A 226 5.46 -26.00 -3.10
N ASP A 227 6.30 -25.73 -2.10
CA ASP A 227 6.88 -26.76 -1.21
C ASP A 227 5.83 -27.33 -0.23
N ASP A 228 4.83 -26.51 0.16
CA ASP A 228 3.67 -26.96 0.97
C ASP A 228 2.66 -27.80 0.15
N GLY A 229 2.78 -27.78 -1.18
CA GLY A 229 1.89 -28.45 -2.13
C GLY A 229 0.61 -27.67 -2.41
N LEU A 230 0.29 -27.48 -3.69
CA LEU A 230 -0.91 -26.76 -4.10
C LEU A 230 -2.15 -27.68 -4.01
N LYS A 231 -3.29 -27.07 -3.65
CA LYS A 231 -4.59 -27.76 -3.57
C LYS A 231 -5.58 -27.11 -4.54
N PRO A 232 -6.61 -27.86 -5.02
CA PRO A 232 -7.71 -27.26 -5.76
C PRO A 232 -8.31 -26.07 -5.00
N ARG A 233 -8.60 -24.99 -5.72
CA ARG A 233 -9.12 -23.76 -5.12
C ARG A 233 -10.48 -23.40 -5.70
N ALA A 234 -11.46 -23.17 -4.82
CA ALA A 234 -12.81 -22.80 -5.24
C ALA A 234 -12.78 -21.44 -5.96
N VAL A 235 -13.45 -21.39 -7.10
CA VAL A 235 -13.60 -20.18 -7.94
C VAL A 235 -14.99 -19.56 -7.87
N THR A 236 -15.87 -20.12 -7.01
CA THR A 236 -17.24 -19.64 -6.78
C THR A 236 -17.52 -19.55 -5.28
N ARG A 237 -18.51 -18.73 -4.92
CA ARG A 237 -19.00 -18.56 -3.54
C ARG A 237 -20.51 -18.45 -3.51
N ASP A 238 -21.12 -18.88 -2.40
CA ASP A 238 -22.52 -18.64 -2.08
C ASP A 238 -22.66 -17.23 -1.49
N LEU A 239 -22.84 -16.24 -2.34
CA LEU A 239 -22.96 -14.82 -2.00
C LEU A 239 -23.95 -14.14 -2.96
N ASP A 240 -24.51 -13.01 -2.53
CA ASP A 240 -25.45 -12.22 -3.34
C ASP A 240 -24.74 -11.04 -4.05
N TRP A 241 -23.53 -10.66 -3.62
CA TRP A 241 -22.76 -9.55 -4.17
C TRP A 241 -21.53 -10.05 -4.93
N GLY A 242 -21.53 -9.88 -6.24
CA GLY A 242 -20.50 -10.34 -7.16
C GLY A 242 -21.07 -10.67 -8.53
N ILE A 243 -20.24 -11.24 -9.41
CA ILE A 243 -20.64 -11.67 -10.76
C ILE A 243 -21.36 -13.00 -10.64
N PRO A 244 -22.65 -13.12 -11.07
CA PRO A 244 -23.34 -14.39 -11.06
C PRO A 244 -22.60 -15.46 -11.87
N VAL A 245 -22.51 -16.67 -11.33
CA VAL A 245 -21.86 -17.79 -12.03
C VAL A 245 -22.66 -18.14 -13.28
N PRO A 246 -22.07 -18.06 -14.49
CA PRO A 246 -22.81 -18.03 -15.76
C PRO A 246 -23.11 -19.42 -16.33
N VAL A 247 -23.39 -20.44 -15.49
CA VAL A 247 -23.70 -21.80 -15.91
C VAL A 247 -24.97 -22.34 -15.21
N GLU A 248 -25.60 -23.37 -15.78
CA GLU A 248 -26.80 -23.99 -15.21
C GLU A 248 -26.52 -24.64 -13.85
N GLY A 249 -27.46 -24.58 -12.93
CA GLY A 249 -27.37 -25.15 -11.59
C GLY A 249 -26.58 -24.28 -10.59
N ALA A 250 -26.16 -23.07 -10.99
CA ALA A 250 -25.35 -22.15 -10.16
C ALA A 250 -26.18 -21.03 -9.52
N LYS A 251 -27.51 -21.18 -9.40
CA LYS A 251 -28.36 -20.15 -8.80
C LYS A 251 -27.93 -19.82 -7.36
N GLY A 252 -27.82 -18.54 -7.03
CA GLY A 252 -27.38 -18.06 -5.71
C GLY A 252 -25.87 -18.14 -5.49
N LYS A 253 -25.10 -18.24 -6.58
CA LYS A 253 -23.64 -18.26 -6.52
C LYS A 253 -23.03 -17.17 -7.39
N VAL A 254 -21.91 -16.63 -6.93
CA VAL A 254 -21.11 -15.64 -7.66
C VAL A 254 -19.70 -16.18 -7.89
N LEU A 255 -19.00 -15.59 -8.85
CA LEU A 255 -17.56 -15.80 -9.01
C LEU A 255 -16.84 -15.32 -7.74
N TYR A 256 -15.83 -16.07 -7.34
CA TYR A 256 -15.01 -15.67 -6.19
C TYR A 256 -14.19 -14.45 -6.55
N VAL A 257 -14.15 -13.45 -5.65
CA VAL A 257 -13.48 -12.17 -5.88
C VAL A 257 -12.01 -12.33 -6.36
N TRP A 258 -11.31 -13.34 -5.88
CA TRP A 258 -9.92 -13.57 -6.29
C TRP A 258 -9.77 -14.33 -7.61
N PHE A 259 -10.87 -14.81 -8.18
CA PHE A 259 -10.93 -15.30 -9.55
C PHE A 259 -11.30 -14.14 -10.50
N ASP A 260 -12.27 -13.31 -10.15
CA ASP A 260 -12.73 -12.26 -11.03
C ASP A 260 -11.83 -11.00 -11.01
N ALA A 261 -11.31 -10.58 -9.86
CA ALA A 261 -10.52 -9.37 -9.72
C ALA A 261 -9.33 -9.28 -10.70
N PRO A 262 -8.45 -10.28 -10.86
CA PRO A 262 -7.34 -10.19 -11.83
C PRO A 262 -7.80 -10.15 -13.30
N ILE A 263 -8.99 -10.66 -13.63
CA ILE A 263 -9.59 -10.49 -14.95
C ILE A 263 -9.92 -9.01 -15.20
N GLY A 264 -10.06 -8.21 -14.13
CA GLY A 264 -10.24 -6.77 -14.16
C GLY A 264 -9.18 -6.03 -14.97
N TYR A 265 -7.95 -6.52 -15.01
CA TYR A 265 -6.90 -5.94 -15.86
C TYR A 265 -7.22 -6.10 -17.35
N ILE A 266 -7.72 -7.26 -17.73
CA ILE A 266 -8.10 -7.56 -19.13
C ILE A 266 -9.32 -6.71 -19.52
N SER A 267 -10.35 -6.66 -18.67
CA SER A 267 -11.57 -5.89 -18.94
C SER A 267 -11.31 -4.39 -18.98
N SER A 268 -10.44 -3.86 -18.12
CA SER A 268 -10.01 -2.46 -18.15
C SER A 268 -9.26 -2.13 -19.44
N THR A 269 -8.44 -3.05 -19.94
CA THR A 269 -7.76 -2.88 -21.26
C THR A 269 -8.77 -2.90 -22.41
N LYS A 270 -9.79 -3.77 -22.36
CA LYS A 270 -10.88 -3.80 -23.36
C LYS A 270 -11.67 -2.49 -23.35
N GLU A 271 -11.96 -1.95 -22.18
CA GLU A 271 -12.67 -0.67 -22.01
C GLU A 271 -11.87 0.47 -22.64
N TRP A 272 -10.59 0.62 -22.25
CA TRP A 272 -9.68 1.59 -22.84
C TRP A 272 -9.60 1.48 -24.37
N ALA A 273 -9.41 0.27 -24.89
CA ALA A 273 -9.28 0.04 -26.33
C ALA A 273 -10.54 0.46 -27.08
N LYS A 274 -11.73 0.16 -26.52
CA LYS A 274 -13.02 0.56 -27.06
C LYS A 274 -13.17 2.10 -27.11
N GLU A 275 -12.78 2.80 -26.04
CA GLU A 275 -12.86 4.25 -25.94
C GLU A 275 -11.92 4.96 -26.91
N HIS A 276 -10.75 4.35 -27.19
CA HIS A 276 -9.73 4.93 -28.07
C HIS A 276 -9.72 4.34 -29.47
N GLY A 277 -10.68 3.47 -29.84
CA GLY A 277 -10.74 2.84 -31.16
C GLY A 277 -9.53 1.94 -31.45
N LYS A 278 -8.91 1.38 -30.42
CA LYS A 278 -7.70 0.53 -30.51
C LYS A 278 -8.03 -0.95 -30.35
N ASP A 279 -7.09 -1.83 -30.66
CA ASP A 279 -7.16 -3.27 -30.41
C ASP A 279 -6.49 -3.60 -29.07
N TRP A 280 -7.20 -4.29 -28.18
CA TRP A 280 -6.70 -4.68 -26.86
C TRP A 280 -5.89 -5.99 -26.91
N GLU A 281 -6.13 -6.85 -27.91
CA GLU A 281 -5.51 -8.19 -27.98
C GLU A 281 -3.99 -8.18 -28.00
N PRO A 282 -3.32 -7.29 -28.76
CA PRO A 282 -1.86 -7.22 -28.74
C PRO A 282 -1.23 -7.01 -27.38
N TYR A 283 -1.94 -6.34 -26.46
CA TYR A 283 -1.43 -6.10 -25.10
C TYR A 283 -1.52 -7.33 -24.20
N TRP A 284 -2.34 -8.32 -24.54
CA TRP A 284 -2.59 -9.49 -23.71
C TRP A 284 -2.29 -10.84 -24.39
N LYS A 285 -2.14 -10.86 -25.72
CA LYS A 285 -1.99 -12.09 -26.48
C LYS A 285 -0.73 -12.14 -27.37
N ASP A 286 -0.11 -11.00 -27.66
CA ASP A 286 1.14 -10.98 -28.45
C ASP A 286 2.32 -11.37 -27.54
N LYS A 287 3.04 -12.43 -27.91
CA LYS A 287 4.22 -12.96 -27.19
C LYS A 287 5.37 -11.96 -27.06
N ASN A 288 5.40 -10.90 -27.89
CA ASN A 288 6.40 -9.85 -27.81
C ASN A 288 6.03 -8.75 -26.80
N THR A 289 4.80 -8.73 -26.31
CA THR A 289 4.36 -7.81 -25.27
C THR A 289 4.87 -8.29 -23.90
N LYS A 290 5.40 -7.35 -23.12
CA LYS A 290 5.86 -7.59 -21.75
C LYS A 290 4.79 -7.22 -20.76
N LEU A 291 4.26 -8.22 -20.04
CA LEU A 291 3.29 -8.02 -18.98
C LEU A 291 4.02 -7.90 -17.63
N VAL A 292 3.78 -6.81 -16.90
CA VAL A 292 4.38 -6.59 -15.58
C VAL A 292 3.30 -6.21 -14.57
N HIS A 293 3.21 -6.95 -13.48
CA HIS A 293 2.26 -6.71 -12.39
C HIS A 293 2.94 -6.09 -11.18
N PHE A 294 2.63 -4.83 -10.85
CA PHE A 294 3.07 -4.19 -9.60
C PHE A 294 2.09 -4.48 -8.48
N ILE A 295 2.59 -5.05 -7.38
CA ILE A 295 1.76 -5.54 -6.28
C ILE A 295 2.41 -5.31 -4.91
N GLY A 296 1.62 -5.41 -3.82
CA GLY A 296 2.11 -5.62 -2.48
C GLY A 296 2.40 -7.11 -2.22
N LYS A 297 3.21 -7.42 -1.21
CA LYS A 297 3.59 -8.81 -0.86
C LYS A 297 2.41 -9.72 -0.55
N ASP A 298 1.33 -9.17 -0.06
CA ASP A 298 0.06 -9.86 0.23
C ASP A 298 -0.62 -10.43 -1.02
N ASN A 299 -0.31 -9.89 -2.20
CA ASN A 299 -0.86 -10.29 -3.48
C ASN A 299 0.03 -11.26 -4.29
N ILE A 300 1.20 -11.67 -3.77
CA ILE A 300 2.16 -12.53 -4.49
C ILE A 300 1.51 -13.84 -4.93
N VAL A 301 0.77 -14.52 -4.05
CA VAL A 301 0.15 -15.81 -4.37
C VAL A 301 -0.85 -15.67 -5.53
N PHE A 302 -1.61 -14.58 -5.56
CA PHE A 302 -2.61 -14.35 -6.61
C PHE A 302 -1.98 -14.06 -7.96
N HIS A 303 -0.96 -13.24 -8.02
CA HIS A 303 -0.34 -12.79 -9.26
C HIS A 303 0.78 -13.71 -9.77
N CYS A 304 1.35 -14.55 -8.90
CA CYS A 304 2.42 -15.46 -9.28
C CYS A 304 1.94 -16.92 -9.43
N ILE A 305 0.86 -17.34 -8.76
CA ILE A 305 0.37 -18.72 -8.78
C ILE A 305 -1.02 -18.80 -9.42
N ILE A 306 -2.03 -18.15 -8.82
CA ILE A 306 -3.44 -18.35 -9.19
C ILE A 306 -3.72 -17.76 -10.58
N PHE A 307 -3.45 -16.48 -10.78
CA PHE A 307 -3.73 -15.82 -12.05
C PHE A 307 -2.92 -16.40 -13.23
N PRO A 308 -1.61 -16.69 -13.12
CA PRO A 308 -0.88 -17.41 -14.16
C PRO A 308 -1.45 -18.81 -14.45
N ALA A 309 -1.91 -19.56 -13.45
CA ALA A 309 -2.59 -20.84 -13.66
C ALA A 309 -3.91 -20.66 -14.44
N MET A 310 -4.67 -19.60 -14.15
CA MET A 310 -5.88 -19.24 -14.90
C MET A 310 -5.56 -18.89 -16.36
N LEU A 311 -4.55 -18.03 -16.60
CA LEU A 311 -4.11 -17.66 -17.95
C LEU A 311 -3.60 -18.87 -18.74
N LYS A 312 -2.85 -19.76 -18.06
CA LYS A 312 -2.36 -21.02 -18.64
C LYS A 312 -3.49 -21.98 -18.98
N ALA A 313 -4.50 -22.06 -18.12
CA ALA A 313 -5.69 -22.89 -18.36
C ALA A 313 -6.51 -22.40 -19.54
N GLU A 314 -6.66 -21.08 -19.68
CA GLU A 314 -7.35 -20.42 -20.79
C GLU A 314 -6.58 -20.54 -22.12
N GLY A 315 -5.24 -20.44 -22.08
CA GLY A 315 -4.32 -20.86 -23.14
C GLY A 315 -4.01 -19.83 -24.22
N THR A 316 -4.68 -18.67 -24.27
CA THR A 316 -4.43 -17.64 -25.30
C THR A 316 -3.70 -16.41 -24.81
N TYR A 317 -3.67 -16.19 -23.49
CA TYR A 317 -3.02 -15.02 -22.87
C TYR A 317 -1.52 -15.23 -22.62
N ILE A 318 -0.78 -14.12 -22.64
CA ILE A 318 0.62 -14.09 -22.22
C ILE A 318 0.75 -14.19 -20.70
N LEU A 319 1.91 -14.62 -20.24
CA LEU A 319 2.25 -14.72 -18.82
C LEU A 319 3.08 -13.50 -18.38
N PRO A 320 3.06 -13.16 -17.07
CA PRO A 320 3.89 -12.07 -16.57
C PRO A 320 5.38 -12.27 -16.83
N GLU A 321 6.03 -11.26 -17.42
CA GLU A 321 7.49 -11.17 -17.53
C GLU A 321 8.11 -10.95 -16.14
N ASN A 322 7.47 -10.13 -15.31
CA ASN A 322 7.89 -9.88 -13.94
C ASN A 322 6.72 -9.48 -13.03
N VAL A 323 6.87 -9.75 -11.74
CA VAL A 323 5.91 -9.36 -10.70
C VAL A 323 6.68 -8.68 -9.56
N PRO A 324 7.05 -7.39 -9.70
CA PRO A 324 7.75 -6.66 -8.67
C PRO A 324 6.82 -6.38 -7.47
N ALA A 325 7.02 -7.13 -6.38
CA ALA A 325 6.30 -6.92 -5.13
C ALA A 325 7.16 -6.16 -4.13
N ASN A 326 6.54 -5.20 -3.44
CA ASN A 326 7.14 -4.51 -2.31
C ASN A 326 6.61 -5.05 -0.98
N GLU A 327 7.40 -4.86 0.07
CA GLU A 327 7.05 -5.13 1.46
C GLU A 327 6.12 -4.05 2.02
N PHE A 328 5.78 -4.08 3.32
CA PHE A 328 4.88 -3.09 3.91
C PHE A 328 5.61 -1.80 4.33
N LEU A 329 4.89 -0.69 4.22
CA LEU A 329 5.28 0.59 4.82
C LEU A 329 4.53 0.73 6.13
N ASN A 330 5.26 1.02 7.20
CA ASN A 330 4.73 1.39 8.50
C ASN A 330 4.57 2.93 8.59
N LEU A 331 3.92 3.41 9.63
CA LEU A 331 3.70 4.81 9.94
C LEU A 331 4.06 5.09 11.39
N GLU A 332 5.06 5.95 11.63
CA GLU A 332 5.55 6.31 12.97
C GLU A 332 5.79 5.06 13.84
N GLY A 333 6.50 4.07 13.28
CA GLY A 333 6.87 2.82 13.94
C GLY A 333 5.74 1.78 14.10
N ASN A 334 4.53 2.07 13.62
CA ASN A 334 3.38 1.16 13.72
C ASN A 334 2.90 0.71 12.35
N LYS A 335 2.31 -0.49 12.29
CA LYS A 335 1.67 -1.00 11.07
C LYS A 335 0.48 -0.11 10.69
N ILE A 336 0.42 0.31 9.42
CA ILE A 336 -0.75 1.03 8.89
C ILE A 336 -1.97 0.12 8.96
N SER A 337 -3.09 0.66 9.44
CA SER A 337 -4.35 -0.08 9.64
C SER A 337 -5.56 0.74 9.25
N THR A 338 -6.26 0.28 8.21
CA THR A 338 -7.51 0.89 7.75
C THR A 338 -8.61 0.79 8.81
N SER A 339 -8.75 -0.38 9.47
CA SER A 339 -9.79 -0.61 10.49
C SER A 339 -9.62 0.24 11.73
N LYS A 340 -8.37 0.59 12.09
CA LYS A 340 -8.02 1.45 13.23
C LYS A 340 -7.82 2.91 12.83
N ASN A 341 -8.10 3.28 11.60
CA ASN A 341 -7.84 4.61 11.04
C ASN A 341 -6.40 5.12 11.27
N TRP A 342 -5.42 4.20 11.44
CA TRP A 342 -4.01 4.51 11.60
C TRP A 342 -3.33 4.55 10.23
N ALA A 343 -3.48 5.67 9.53
CA ALA A 343 -3.01 5.85 8.16
C ALA A 343 -2.82 7.33 7.83
N VAL A 344 -2.05 7.61 6.78
CA VAL A 344 -2.10 8.89 6.06
C VAL A 344 -2.89 8.63 4.77
N TRP A 345 -4.10 9.15 4.71
CA TRP A 345 -5.00 9.00 3.58
C TRP A 345 -4.61 9.95 2.44
N LEU A 346 -4.64 9.47 1.20
CA LEU A 346 -4.18 10.27 0.05
C LEU A 346 -5.02 11.52 -0.16
N HIS A 347 -6.36 11.41 -0.10
CA HIS A 347 -7.25 12.56 -0.28
C HIS A 347 -7.03 13.62 0.80
N GLU A 348 -6.84 13.23 2.09
CA GLU A 348 -6.54 14.16 3.18
C GLU A 348 -5.16 14.80 3.02
N TYR A 349 -4.16 14.01 2.58
CA TYR A 349 -2.84 14.57 2.28
C TYR A 349 -2.89 15.66 1.21
N LEU A 350 -3.67 15.44 0.14
CA LEU A 350 -3.80 16.42 -0.95
C LEU A 350 -4.47 17.72 -0.50
N GLU A 351 -5.37 17.64 0.48
CA GLU A 351 -5.99 18.83 1.12
C GLU A 351 -5.01 19.54 2.09
N ASP A 352 -4.29 18.77 2.92
CA ASP A 352 -3.37 19.32 3.92
C ASP A 352 -2.09 19.89 3.31
N PHE A 353 -1.63 19.35 2.18
CA PHE A 353 -0.38 19.71 1.49
C PHE A 353 -0.62 20.04 0.01
N PRO A 354 -1.37 21.11 -0.29
CA PRO A 354 -1.63 21.50 -1.68
C PRO A 354 -0.31 21.74 -2.44
N GLU A 355 -0.28 21.34 -3.70
CA GLU A 355 0.88 21.44 -4.60
C GLU A 355 2.16 20.70 -4.15
N LYS A 356 2.06 19.79 -3.15
CA LYS A 356 3.19 18.98 -2.68
C LYS A 356 3.11 17.51 -3.08
N GLN A 357 2.44 17.19 -4.20
CA GLN A 357 2.34 15.82 -4.73
C GLN A 357 3.73 15.19 -4.95
N ASP A 358 4.61 15.91 -5.62
CA ASP A 358 5.96 15.43 -5.91
C ASP A 358 6.82 15.25 -4.64
N VAL A 359 6.55 16.01 -3.59
CA VAL A 359 7.22 15.86 -2.30
C VAL A 359 6.89 14.51 -1.69
N LEU A 360 5.60 14.11 -1.69
CA LEU A 360 5.18 12.81 -1.20
C LEU A 360 5.69 11.69 -2.11
N ARG A 361 5.59 11.84 -3.43
CA ARG A 361 6.13 10.87 -4.40
C ARG A 361 7.61 10.60 -4.14
N TYR A 362 8.40 11.66 -3.97
CA TYR A 362 9.82 11.56 -3.66
C TYR A 362 10.08 10.86 -2.32
N ALA A 363 9.41 11.29 -1.26
CA ALA A 363 9.58 10.71 0.07
C ALA A 363 9.23 9.21 0.10
N LEU A 364 8.13 8.81 -0.55
CA LEU A 364 7.72 7.43 -0.65
C LEU A 364 8.68 6.60 -1.50
N THR A 365 9.21 7.16 -2.61
CA THR A 365 10.19 6.49 -3.45
C THR A 365 11.51 6.29 -2.72
N ALA A 366 12.05 7.35 -2.09
CA ALA A 366 13.30 7.30 -1.34
C ALA A 366 13.23 6.37 -0.12
N ASN A 367 12.01 6.10 0.37
CA ASN A 367 11.72 5.23 1.51
C ASN A 367 10.95 3.96 1.12
N ALA A 368 10.92 3.61 -0.18
CA ALA A 368 10.17 2.47 -0.68
C ALA A 368 10.56 1.16 0.02
N PRO A 369 9.60 0.32 0.43
CA PRO A 369 9.87 -0.95 1.11
C PRO A 369 10.23 -2.07 0.11
N GLU A 370 11.32 -1.89 -0.66
CA GLU A 370 11.67 -2.76 -1.79
C GLU A 370 12.12 -4.18 -1.39
N THR A 371 12.76 -4.32 -0.24
CA THR A 371 13.37 -5.60 0.20
C THR A 371 13.02 -6.01 1.63
N LYS A 372 12.52 -5.09 2.43
CA LYS A 372 12.03 -5.28 3.81
C LYS A 372 11.02 -4.21 4.14
N ASP A 373 10.21 -4.45 5.16
CA ASP A 373 9.31 -3.43 5.70
C ASP A 373 10.11 -2.17 6.05
N ASN A 374 9.52 -1.01 5.79
CA ASN A 374 10.12 0.29 6.07
C ASN A 374 9.12 1.16 6.83
N ASP A 375 9.57 2.33 7.31
CA ASP A 375 8.75 3.21 8.13
C ASP A 375 8.67 4.61 7.51
N PHE A 376 7.49 5.18 7.43
CA PHE A 376 7.28 6.57 7.08
C PHE A 376 7.14 7.37 8.37
N THR A 377 7.93 8.45 8.48
CA THR A 377 7.76 9.43 9.54
C THR A 377 7.61 10.83 8.95
N TRP A 378 6.76 11.66 9.56
CA TRP A 378 6.60 13.05 9.15
C TRP A 378 7.88 13.85 9.25
N LYS A 379 8.74 13.50 10.19
CA LYS A 379 10.05 14.11 10.34
C LYS A 379 11.01 13.78 9.19
N ASP A 380 11.02 12.53 8.72
CA ASP A 380 11.82 12.14 7.54
C ASP A 380 11.24 12.79 6.27
N PHE A 381 9.92 12.84 6.13
CA PHE A 381 9.24 13.55 5.04
C PHE A 381 9.68 15.02 4.95
N GLN A 382 9.63 15.76 6.05
CA GLN A 382 10.12 17.14 6.14
C GLN A 382 11.60 17.25 5.79
N ALA A 383 12.44 16.38 6.36
CA ALA A 383 13.88 16.38 6.13
C ALA A 383 14.21 16.14 4.65
N ARG A 384 13.56 15.20 3.97
CA ARG A 384 13.75 14.94 2.55
C ARG A 384 13.34 16.12 1.68
N ASN A 385 12.20 16.73 1.98
CA ASN A 385 11.81 17.95 1.27
C ASN A 385 12.83 19.04 1.47
N ASN A 386 13.14 19.41 2.71
CA ASN A 386 13.93 20.59 3.02
C ASN A 386 15.41 20.44 2.64
N ASN A 387 16.01 19.26 2.89
CA ASN A 387 17.45 19.03 2.68
C ASN A 387 17.79 18.49 1.30
N GLU A 388 16.85 17.86 0.61
CA GLU A 388 17.12 17.22 -0.69
C GLU A 388 16.41 17.97 -1.84
N LEU A 389 15.07 18.09 -1.81
CA LEU A 389 14.34 18.76 -2.89
C LEU A 389 14.60 20.27 -2.88
N VAL A 390 14.45 20.95 -1.76
CA VAL A 390 14.67 22.40 -1.67
C VAL A 390 16.17 22.72 -1.77
N ALA A 391 17.00 22.14 -0.89
CA ALA A 391 18.40 22.55 -0.74
C ALA A 391 19.32 22.03 -1.86
N ILE A 392 18.95 20.94 -2.57
CA ILE A 392 19.78 20.39 -3.65
C ILE A 392 19.14 20.66 -5.01
N PHE A 393 17.97 20.09 -5.27
CA PHE A 393 17.34 20.17 -6.59
C PHE A 393 16.87 21.60 -6.90
N GLY A 394 16.02 22.15 -6.05
CA GLY A 394 15.47 23.51 -6.24
C GLY A 394 16.55 24.59 -6.21
N ASN A 395 17.55 24.46 -5.31
CA ASN A 395 18.66 25.42 -5.22
C ASN A 395 19.50 25.45 -6.51
N PHE A 396 19.80 24.27 -7.11
CA PHE A 396 20.52 24.23 -8.37
C PHE A 396 19.73 24.96 -9.49
N ILE A 397 18.49 24.59 -9.68
CA ILE A 397 17.65 25.20 -10.73
C ILE A 397 17.49 26.71 -10.52
N ASN A 398 17.17 27.12 -9.31
CA ASN A 398 17.02 28.54 -8.98
C ASN A 398 18.31 29.34 -9.31
N ARG A 399 19.49 28.81 -8.96
CA ARG A 399 20.77 29.45 -9.28
C ARG A 399 20.98 29.59 -10.79
N VAL A 400 20.76 28.53 -11.55
CA VAL A 400 20.91 28.55 -13.02
C VAL A 400 20.02 29.62 -13.63
N VAL A 401 18.72 29.57 -13.31
CA VAL A 401 17.72 30.47 -13.89
C VAL A 401 17.96 31.93 -13.47
N VAL A 402 18.21 32.18 -12.18
CA VAL A 402 18.45 33.55 -11.67
C VAL A 402 19.73 34.14 -12.26
N LEU A 403 20.81 33.38 -12.38
CA LEU A 403 22.06 33.91 -12.94
C LEU A 403 21.94 34.16 -14.44
N THR A 404 21.25 33.28 -15.18
CA THR A 404 21.01 33.49 -16.63
C THR A 404 20.14 34.71 -16.88
N ASN A 405 19.05 34.86 -16.13
CA ASN A 405 18.19 36.08 -16.22
C ASN A 405 18.98 37.35 -15.85
N LYS A 406 19.80 37.29 -14.80
CA LYS A 406 20.53 38.45 -14.28
C LYS A 406 21.65 38.92 -15.21
N TYR A 407 22.37 38.01 -15.85
CA TYR A 407 23.57 38.34 -16.61
C TYR A 407 23.35 38.35 -18.12
N TYR A 408 22.33 37.68 -18.62
CA TYR A 408 22.05 37.51 -20.04
C TYR A 408 20.56 37.66 -20.37
N ASP A 409 19.77 38.35 -19.53
CA ASP A 409 18.34 38.67 -19.75
C ASP A 409 17.51 37.41 -20.08
N GLY A 410 17.88 36.23 -19.52
CA GLY A 410 17.23 34.97 -19.76
C GLY A 410 17.60 34.30 -21.08
N ILE A 411 18.51 34.88 -21.85
CA ILE A 411 19.00 34.29 -23.10
C ILE A 411 20.14 33.31 -22.77
N VAL A 412 20.03 32.06 -23.28
CA VAL A 412 21.08 31.05 -23.16
C VAL A 412 22.35 31.56 -23.86
N PRO A 413 23.46 31.79 -23.14
CA PRO A 413 24.65 32.36 -23.71
C PRO A 413 25.33 31.41 -24.67
N GLU A 414 25.96 31.96 -25.72
CA GLU A 414 26.80 31.18 -26.64
C GLU A 414 28.12 30.82 -25.95
N PRO A 415 28.44 29.51 -25.80
CA PRO A 415 29.68 29.11 -25.14
C PRO A 415 30.89 29.49 -26.00
N THR A 416 31.99 29.90 -25.38
CA THR A 416 33.19 30.26 -26.09
C THR A 416 34.21 29.14 -26.08
N ASN A 417 34.88 28.88 -24.98
CA ASN A 417 35.90 27.85 -24.84
C ASN A 417 35.51 26.86 -23.75
N PHE A 418 35.40 25.57 -24.08
CA PHE A 418 35.20 24.51 -23.11
C PHE A 418 36.52 24.12 -22.45
N SER A 419 36.52 24.10 -21.15
CA SER A 419 37.60 23.50 -20.37
C SER A 419 37.38 21.98 -20.24
N ASP A 420 38.41 21.26 -19.80
CA ASP A 420 38.29 19.82 -19.49
C ASP A 420 37.20 19.53 -18.44
N VAL A 421 36.95 20.46 -17.50
CA VAL A 421 35.89 20.32 -16.49
C VAL A 421 34.53 20.39 -17.13
N ASP A 422 34.31 21.31 -18.07
CA ASP A 422 33.06 21.48 -18.77
C ASP A 422 32.71 20.23 -19.58
N THR A 423 33.68 19.78 -20.39
CA THR A 423 33.56 18.59 -21.23
C THR A 423 33.25 17.35 -20.40
N LYS A 424 34.02 17.12 -19.31
CA LYS A 424 33.76 16.00 -18.38
C LYS A 424 32.43 16.11 -17.67
N THR A 425 31.92 17.31 -17.42
CA THR A 425 30.62 17.53 -16.79
C THR A 425 29.49 17.17 -17.75
N LEU A 426 29.57 17.57 -19.02
CA LEU A 426 28.61 17.18 -20.06
C LEU A 426 28.65 15.67 -20.34
N GLU A 427 29.85 15.06 -20.39
CA GLU A 427 29.98 13.59 -20.48
C GLU A 427 29.32 12.84 -19.32
N LYS A 428 29.39 13.39 -18.11
CA LYS A 428 28.68 12.83 -16.94
C LYS A 428 27.17 12.99 -17.07
N LEU A 429 26.70 14.18 -17.49
CA LEU A 429 25.28 14.40 -17.77
C LEU A 429 24.70 13.30 -18.68
N GLN A 430 25.37 13.02 -19.80
CA GLN A 430 24.94 12.01 -20.76
C GLN A 430 24.90 10.57 -20.20
N LYS A 431 25.62 10.28 -19.13
CA LYS A 431 25.61 8.94 -18.48
C LYS A 431 24.48 8.75 -17.48
N PHE A 432 23.92 9.82 -16.91
CA PHE A 432 22.88 9.69 -15.88
C PHE A 432 21.61 8.98 -16.38
N PRO A 433 21.09 9.24 -17.60
CA PRO A 433 19.91 8.52 -18.08
C PRO A 433 20.07 7.00 -18.06
N SER A 434 21.18 6.46 -18.57
CA SER A 434 21.43 5.00 -18.53
C SER A 434 21.62 4.47 -17.12
N ILE A 435 22.26 5.22 -16.21
CA ILE A 435 22.43 4.82 -14.80
C ILE A 435 21.06 4.72 -14.11
N ILE A 436 20.23 5.76 -14.25
CA ILE A 436 18.88 5.81 -13.67
C ILE A 436 18.01 4.71 -14.30
N ALA A 437 18.03 4.57 -15.64
CA ALA A 437 17.31 3.55 -16.37
C ALA A 437 17.66 2.13 -15.88
N SER A 438 18.94 1.82 -15.74
CA SER A 438 19.41 0.53 -15.22
C SER A 438 18.87 0.19 -13.83
N SER A 439 18.66 1.20 -12.96
CA SER A 439 18.05 1.00 -11.64
C SER A 439 16.54 0.81 -11.75
N ILE A 440 15.82 1.59 -12.58
CA ILE A 440 14.39 1.46 -12.84
C ILE A 440 14.07 0.08 -13.43
N GLU A 441 14.81 -0.38 -14.44
CA GLU A 441 14.60 -1.67 -15.11
C GLU A 441 14.83 -2.88 -14.19
N ARG A 442 15.58 -2.70 -13.10
CA ARG A 442 15.77 -3.68 -12.01
C ARG A 442 14.81 -3.49 -10.85
N TYR A 443 13.83 -2.62 -10.98
CA TYR A 443 12.84 -2.29 -9.94
C TYR A 443 13.49 -1.78 -8.63
N ARG A 444 14.59 -1.00 -8.76
CA ARG A 444 15.33 -0.36 -7.66
C ARG A 444 15.08 1.15 -7.67
N PHE A 445 13.87 1.53 -7.33
CA PHE A 445 13.41 2.93 -7.44
C PHE A 445 14.09 3.86 -6.43
N ARG A 446 14.47 3.34 -5.25
CA ARG A 446 15.27 4.09 -4.26
C ARG A 446 16.62 4.48 -4.83
N GLU A 447 17.33 3.52 -5.45
CA GLU A 447 18.62 3.74 -6.12
C GLU A 447 18.46 4.74 -7.25
N ALA A 448 17.44 4.58 -8.09
CA ALA A 448 17.15 5.46 -9.21
C ALA A 448 16.87 6.92 -8.75
N SER A 449 16.07 7.13 -7.70
CA SER A 449 15.80 8.45 -7.14
C SER A 449 17.05 9.10 -6.54
N GLN A 450 17.95 8.30 -5.95
CA GLN A 450 19.22 8.79 -5.44
C GLN A 450 20.13 9.28 -6.59
N GLU A 451 20.14 8.57 -7.73
CA GLU A 451 20.92 8.98 -8.90
C GLU A 451 20.33 10.24 -9.56
N LEU A 452 19.02 10.42 -9.53
CA LEU A 452 18.38 11.69 -9.93
C LEU A 452 18.92 12.87 -9.09
N LEU A 453 18.98 12.72 -7.77
CA LEU A 453 19.55 13.75 -6.89
C LEU A 453 21.07 13.94 -7.10
N ASN A 454 21.79 12.89 -7.49
CA ASN A 454 23.21 12.99 -7.81
C ASN A 454 23.44 13.85 -9.06
N LEU A 455 22.53 13.82 -10.03
CA LEU A 455 22.59 14.74 -11.19
C LEU A 455 22.40 16.20 -10.74
N ALA A 456 21.46 16.48 -9.83
CA ALA A 456 21.31 17.83 -9.28
C ALA A 456 22.54 18.26 -8.44
N ARG A 457 23.16 17.33 -7.70
CA ARG A 457 24.44 17.57 -6.98
C ARG A 457 25.59 17.86 -7.94
N LEU A 458 25.65 17.18 -9.10
CA LEU A 458 26.64 17.50 -10.14
C LEU A 458 26.54 18.97 -10.57
N GLY A 459 25.32 19.45 -10.84
CA GLY A 459 25.07 20.85 -11.21
C GLY A 459 25.44 21.85 -10.11
N ASN A 460 25.05 21.58 -8.84
CA ASN A 460 25.43 22.43 -7.72
C ASN A 460 26.96 22.49 -7.54
N LYS A 461 27.64 21.34 -7.62
CA LYS A 461 29.09 21.27 -7.50
C LYS A 461 29.78 22.04 -8.61
N TYR A 462 29.34 21.85 -9.85
CA TYR A 462 29.89 22.55 -11.00
C TYR A 462 29.79 24.07 -10.86
N LEU A 463 28.63 24.61 -10.47
CA LEU A 463 28.47 26.04 -10.21
C LEU A 463 29.28 26.53 -9.02
N ALA A 464 29.40 25.74 -7.96
CA ALA A 464 30.19 26.11 -6.78
C ALA A 464 31.69 26.16 -7.06
N ASP A 465 32.19 25.18 -7.84
CA ASP A 465 33.60 25.12 -8.19
C ASP A 465 33.97 26.21 -9.21
N ALA A 466 33.06 26.58 -10.13
CA ALA A 466 33.29 27.58 -11.17
C ALA A 466 33.02 29.04 -10.73
N GLU A 467 32.26 29.25 -9.65
CA GLU A 467 31.95 30.58 -9.05
C GLU A 467 31.56 31.69 -10.06
N PRO A 468 30.59 31.50 -10.99
CA PRO A 468 30.30 32.49 -12.03
C PRO A 468 29.92 33.88 -11.50
N TRP A 469 29.38 33.96 -10.29
CA TRP A 469 29.09 35.25 -9.62
C TRP A 469 30.32 36.07 -9.23
N LYS A 470 31.49 35.45 -9.11
CA LYS A 470 32.77 36.14 -8.93
C LYS A 470 33.39 36.47 -10.28
N LEU A 471 33.35 35.55 -11.24
CA LEU A 471 33.99 35.68 -12.54
C LEU A 471 33.34 36.71 -13.46
N ILE A 472 32.05 37.01 -13.30
CA ILE A 472 31.32 37.88 -14.23
C ILE A 472 31.95 39.27 -14.44
N LYS A 473 32.73 39.78 -13.46
CA LYS A 473 33.40 41.06 -13.53
C LYS A 473 34.80 40.97 -14.16
N THR A 474 35.42 39.80 -14.12
CA THR A 474 36.83 39.62 -14.53
C THR A 474 36.97 38.80 -15.80
N ASP A 475 36.08 37.83 -16.03
CA ASP A 475 36.05 36.95 -17.18
C ASP A 475 34.62 36.62 -17.59
N PRO A 476 33.86 37.56 -18.17
CA PRO A 476 32.48 37.36 -18.60
C PRO A 476 32.35 36.29 -19.71
N GLU A 477 33.37 36.11 -20.54
CA GLU A 477 33.35 35.07 -21.58
C GLU A 477 33.35 33.65 -20.97
N ARG A 478 34.14 33.44 -19.94
CA ARG A 478 34.09 32.18 -19.19
C ARG A 478 32.73 31.90 -18.56
N VAL A 479 32.05 32.95 -18.06
CA VAL A 479 30.73 32.83 -17.45
C VAL A 479 29.68 32.38 -18.47
N LYS A 480 29.78 32.77 -19.76
CA LYS A 480 28.90 32.27 -20.82
C LYS A 480 28.93 30.73 -20.89
N THR A 481 30.15 30.16 -20.97
CA THR A 481 30.30 28.70 -21.05
C THR A 481 29.82 28.00 -19.76
N ILE A 482 30.11 28.58 -18.58
CA ILE A 482 29.63 27.99 -17.32
C ILE A 482 28.12 27.94 -17.24
N LEU A 483 27.42 29.03 -17.57
CA LEU A 483 25.95 29.04 -17.55
C LEU A 483 25.34 28.19 -18.65
N TYR A 484 25.94 28.14 -19.84
CA TYR A 484 25.53 27.23 -20.88
C TYR A 484 25.54 25.77 -20.41
N VAL A 485 26.65 25.30 -19.81
CA VAL A 485 26.77 23.93 -19.28
C VAL A 485 25.75 23.68 -18.16
N ALA A 486 25.58 24.65 -17.25
CA ALA A 486 24.60 24.53 -16.17
C ALA A 486 23.15 24.42 -16.69
N ILE A 487 22.81 25.12 -17.79
CA ILE A 487 21.50 25.04 -18.46
C ILE A 487 21.30 23.65 -19.11
N GLN A 488 22.36 23.06 -19.72
CA GLN A 488 22.26 21.68 -20.24
C GLN A 488 21.95 20.69 -19.12
N ILE A 489 22.55 20.83 -17.93
CA ILE A 489 22.24 19.98 -16.76
C ILE A 489 20.80 20.21 -16.29
N ALA A 490 20.32 21.45 -16.26
CA ALA A 490 18.95 21.76 -15.90
C ALA A 490 17.94 21.17 -16.90
N ALA A 491 18.24 21.21 -18.19
CA ALA A 491 17.43 20.57 -19.23
C ALA A 491 17.42 19.04 -19.10
N GLY A 492 18.55 18.42 -18.82
CA GLY A 492 18.62 17.00 -18.54
C GLY A 492 17.76 16.61 -17.32
N LEU A 493 17.84 17.40 -16.22
CA LEU A 493 17.00 17.19 -15.03
C LEU A 493 15.52 17.32 -15.35
N ALA A 494 15.11 18.29 -16.19
CA ALA A 494 13.70 18.47 -16.58
C ALA A 494 13.10 17.23 -17.25
N VAL A 495 13.93 16.46 -17.96
CA VAL A 495 13.51 15.21 -18.62
C VAL A 495 13.57 14.02 -17.67
N VAL A 496 14.73 13.79 -17.04
CA VAL A 496 14.92 12.54 -16.26
C VAL A 496 14.22 12.54 -14.91
N CYS A 497 13.75 13.69 -14.43
CA CYS A 497 12.95 13.73 -13.19
C CYS A 497 11.48 13.36 -13.39
N GLU A 498 10.96 13.37 -14.61
CA GLU A 498 9.53 13.17 -14.90
C GLU A 498 8.94 11.88 -14.31
N PRO A 499 9.58 10.71 -14.33
CA PRO A 499 9.03 9.53 -13.70
C PRO A 499 8.81 9.70 -12.19
N PHE A 500 9.67 10.43 -11.51
CA PHE A 500 9.65 10.61 -10.05
C PHE A 500 8.85 11.84 -9.61
N LEU A 501 9.00 12.94 -10.34
CA LEU A 501 8.53 14.29 -10.01
C LEU A 501 7.80 14.90 -11.23
N PRO A 502 6.65 14.33 -11.66
CA PRO A 502 6.00 14.74 -12.89
C PRO A 502 5.56 16.21 -12.89
N PHE A 503 5.03 16.73 -11.79
CA PHE A 503 4.61 18.14 -11.67
C PHE A 503 5.82 19.08 -11.73
N THR A 504 6.91 18.71 -11.08
CA THR A 504 8.17 19.46 -11.14
C THR A 504 8.77 19.46 -12.54
N SER A 505 8.71 18.31 -13.26
CA SER A 505 9.16 18.21 -14.65
C SER A 505 8.41 19.18 -15.55
N VAL A 506 7.08 19.25 -15.43
CA VAL A 506 6.24 20.18 -16.20
C VAL A 506 6.60 21.64 -15.87
N LYS A 507 6.68 22.00 -14.57
CA LYS A 507 7.09 23.35 -14.14
C LYS A 507 8.48 23.71 -14.68
N LEU A 508 9.45 22.79 -14.57
CA LEU A 508 10.84 23.03 -15.01
C LEU A 508 10.94 23.13 -16.54
N LYS A 509 10.22 22.32 -17.28
CA LYS A 509 10.11 22.44 -18.75
C LYS A 509 9.51 23.79 -19.14
N GLY A 510 8.48 24.25 -18.44
CA GLY A 510 7.90 25.60 -18.61
C GLY A 510 8.92 26.73 -18.33
N ILE A 511 9.67 26.67 -17.22
CA ILE A 511 10.73 27.64 -16.89
C ILE A 511 11.81 27.67 -17.98
N LEU A 512 12.18 26.52 -18.51
CA LEU A 512 13.21 26.42 -19.56
C LEU A 512 12.66 26.65 -20.98
N ASN A 513 11.35 26.91 -21.14
CA ASN A 513 10.65 27.00 -22.43
C ASN A 513 10.88 25.79 -23.35
N ILE A 514 10.93 24.58 -22.76
CA ILE A 514 11.02 23.31 -23.46
C ILE A 514 9.60 22.74 -23.58
N ARG A 515 9.20 22.25 -24.73
CA ARG A 515 7.88 21.62 -24.90
C ARG A 515 7.80 20.30 -24.14
N HIS A 516 6.62 20.02 -23.60
CA HIS A 516 6.27 18.71 -23.03
C HIS A 516 5.93 17.75 -24.19
N TYR A 517 6.35 16.48 -24.08
CA TYR A 517 5.90 15.41 -24.96
C TYR A 517 4.61 14.83 -24.38
N GLU A 518 3.48 15.02 -25.07
CA GLU A 518 2.23 14.30 -24.79
C GLU A 518 2.07 13.19 -25.82
N GLU A 519 1.98 11.94 -25.41
CA GLU A 519 1.59 10.85 -26.27
C GLU A 519 0.11 10.99 -26.64
N GLY A 520 -0.17 11.11 -27.96
CA GLY A 520 -1.52 10.86 -28.47
C GLY A 520 -2.21 11.97 -29.25
N ASN A 521 -1.60 13.13 -29.51
CA ASN A 521 -2.19 14.13 -30.41
C ASN A 521 -1.24 14.52 -31.54
N ASP A 522 -1.15 13.66 -32.56
CA ASP A 522 -0.66 14.03 -33.91
C ASP A 522 -1.75 14.73 -34.75
N GLU A 523 -2.73 15.39 -34.14
CA GLU A 523 -3.66 16.25 -34.88
C GLU A 523 -3.17 17.69 -34.89
N VAL A 524 -2.75 18.10 -36.05
CA VAL A 524 -2.53 19.49 -36.48
C VAL A 524 -3.80 20.28 -36.17
N ILE A 525 -3.79 21.13 -35.14
CA ILE A 525 -4.83 22.14 -34.96
C ILE A 525 -4.57 23.22 -36.01
N SER A 526 -5.24 23.07 -37.17
CA SER A 526 -5.52 24.21 -38.05
C SER A 526 -6.56 25.07 -37.34
N SER A 527 -6.25 26.33 -37.23
CA SER A 527 -7.23 27.38 -36.82
C SER A 527 -8.49 27.27 -37.64
N ASP A 528 -9.59 26.82 -37.04
CA ASP A 528 -10.93 27.39 -37.18
C ASP A 528 -11.96 26.53 -36.43
N ASN A 529 -12.57 27.16 -35.42
CA ASN A 529 -13.88 26.93 -34.80
C ASN A 529 -14.49 25.51 -34.74
N GLU A 530 -14.61 24.93 -33.58
CA GLU A 530 -15.87 24.78 -32.82
C GLU A 530 -15.69 23.87 -31.59
N ILE A 531 -16.37 24.23 -30.55
CA ILE A 531 -16.32 23.71 -29.20
C ILE A 531 -16.90 22.27 -29.16
N ALA A 532 -16.14 21.30 -28.68
CA ALA A 532 -16.69 20.09 -28.09
C ALA A 532 -15.92 19.72 -26.82
N THR A 533 -16.65 19.70 -25.74
CA THR A 533 -16.26 19.49 -24.35
C THR A 533 -15.56 18.16 -24.10
N THR A 534 -14.29 18.21 -23.70
CA THR A 534 -13.63 17.19 -22.89
C THR A 534 -12.83 17.89 -21.80
N GLN A 535 -12.99 17.47 -20.55
CA GLN A 535 -12.41 18.13 -19.38
C GLN A 535 -10.87 18.10 -19.45
N GLN A 536 -10.32 19.21 -19.91
CA GLN A 536 -8.92 19.56 -19.71
C GLN A 536 -8.80 20.29 -18.38
N VAL A 537 -7.84 19.87 -17.55
CA VAL A 537 -7.38 20.66 -16.41
C VAL A 537 -6.67 21.89 -16.97
N GLU A 538 -7.42 22.99 -17.17
CA GLU A 538 -6.87 24.29 -17.52
C GLU A 538 -6.21 24.92 -16.28
N PHE A 539 -4.88 24.99 -16.27
CA PHE A 539 -4.20 26.03 -15.52
C PHE A 539 -4.25 27.32 -16.35
N ARG A 540 -5.24 28.17 -16.08
CA ARG A 540 -5.25 29.53 -16.60
C ARG A 540 -4.23 30.37 -15.84
N ASN A 541 -3.19 30.78 -16.55
CA ASN A 541 -2.41 31.95 -16.18
C ASN A 541 -2.59 32.98 -17.31
N ASP A 542 -3.39 34.02 -17.04
CA ASP A 542 -3.59 35.14 -17.93
C ASP A 542 -2.25 35.91 -18.07
N ASN A 543 -1.82 36.08 -19.32
CA ASN A 543 -0.69 36.87 -19.83
C ASN A 543 0.62 36.11 -20.06
N VAL A 544 0.68 35.28 -21.11
CA VAL A 544 1.90 35.10 -21.89
C VAL A 544 1.52 35.04 -23.38
N ASP A 545 1.99 36.04 -24.14
CA ASP A 545 1.97 36.00 -25.61
C ASP A 545 2.76 34.77 -26.08
N VAL A 546 2.06 33.77 -26.62
CA VAL A 546 2.67 32.55 -27.15
C VAL A 546 3.32 32.89 -28.46
N ILE A 547 4.63 33.08 -28.46
CA ILE A 547 5.44 33.08 -29.66
C ILE A 547 5.45 31.65 -30.19
N LEU A 548 4.81 31.42 -31.33
CA LEU A 548 4.83 30.16 -32.06
C LEU A 548 6.27 29.82 -32.47
N ILE A 549 6.91 28.94 -31.73
CA ILE A 549 8.19 28.34 -32.07
C ILE A 549 7.92 26.93 -32.60
N ASP A 550 8.56 26.62 -33.71
CA ASP A 550 8.50 25.43 -34.57
C ASP A 550 8.24 24.09 -33.87
N SER A 551 7.35 23.27 -34.48
CA SER A 551 6.66 22.12 -33.87
C SER A 551 7.49 20.81 -33.71
N GLU A 552 8.81 20.82 -33.80
CA GLU A 552 9.60 19.58 -33.97
C GLU A 552 10.47 19.09 -32.81
N LYS A 553 10.51 19.71 -31.60
CA LYS A 553 11.48 19.25 -30.57
C LYS A 553 10.97 19.25 -29.12
N SER A 554 10.19 18.26 -28.75
CA SER A 554 10.12 17.86 -27.34
C SER A 554 11.36 17.04 -26.97
N LEU A 555 12.04 17.39 -25.85
CA LEU A 555 13.19 16.59 -25.38
C LEU A 555 12.70 15.28 -24.78
N ARG A 556 13.33 14.17 -25.19
CA ARG A 556 13.05 12.82 -24.71
C ARG A 556 14.21 12.28 -23.87
N TRP A 557 13.98 11.21 -23.15
CA TRP A 557 14.98 10.52 -22.34
C TRP A 557 16.27 10.23 -23.11
N ASN A 558 16.14 9.66 -24.33
CA ASN A 558 17.26 9.31 -25.18
C ASN A 558 18.01 10.54 -25.74
N ASP A 559 17.39 11.71 -25.74
CA ASP A 559 18.08 12.94 -26.16
C ASP A 559 19.14 13.35 -25.15
N VAL A 560 18.84 13.21 -23.84
CA VAL A 560 19.78 13.53 -22.76
C VAL A 560 21.02 12.63 -22.83
N GLU A 561 20.84 11.37 -23.21
CA GLU A 561 21.94 10.41 -23.36
C GLU A 561 22.80 10.68 -24.63
N ASN A 562 22.16 11.04 -25.74
CA ASN A 562 22.81 11.00 -27.07
C ASN A 562 23.16 12.38 -27.63
N LYS A 563 22.63 13.48 -27.08
CA LYS A 563 22.92 14.85 -27.56
C LYS A 563 23.85 15.56 -26.59
N SER A 564 24.81 16.27 -27.16
CA SER A 564 25.70 17.16 -26.43
C SER A 564 25.06 18.53 -26.13
N GLU A 565 24.01 18.86 -26.88
CA GLU A 565 23.24 20.09 -26.73
C GLU A 565 21.75 19.75 -26.64
N LEU A 566 21.16 20.10 -25.48
CA LEU A 566 19.73 19.93 -25.20
C LEU A 566 18.95 21.22 -25.44
N ILE A 567 19.58 22.36 -25.09
CA ILE A 567 19.05 23.71 -25.34
C ILE A 567 20.14 24.48 -26.11
N ALA A 568 19.76 25.01 -27.26
CA ALA A 568 20.67 25.77 -28.12
C ALA A 568 21.03 27.14 -27.52
N PRO A 569 22.18 27.71 -27.87
CA PRO A 569 22.48 29.14 -27.61
C PRO A 569 21.41 30.04 -28.20
N LYS A 570 21.21 31.21 -27.57
CA LYS A 570 20.18 32.22 -27.94
C LYS A 570 18.73 31.80 -27.63
N HIS A 571 18.51 30.61 -27.07
CA HIS A 571 17.20 30.22 -26.57
C HIS A 571 16.80 31.09 -25.36
N GLN A 572 15.54 31.54 -25.33
CA GLN A 572 15.00 32.34 -24.24
C GLN A 572 14.41 31.45 -23.16
N ILE A 573 14.89 31.50 -21.92
CA ILE A 573 14.27 30.88 -20.77
C ILE A 573 13.33 31.84 -20.03
N GLY A 574 12.38 31.27 -19.26
CA GLY A 574 11.45 32.04 -18.43
C GLY A 574 12.07 32.60 -17.16
N LYS A 575 11.25 33.21 -16.33
CA LYS A 575 11.61 33.69 -15.01
C LYS A 575 11.69 32.54 -14.01
N GLY A 576 12.53 32.70 -12.98
CA GLY A 576 12.63 31.70 -11.92
C GLY A 576 11.41 31.67 -11.02
N GLU A 577 10.90 30.47 -10.80
CA GLU A 577 9.87 30.18 -9.80
C GLU A 577 10.40 29.13 -8.81
N LEU A 578 9.90 29.17 -7.60
CA LEU A 578 10.26 28.15 -6.61
C LEU A 578 9.61 26.82 -6.98
N LEU A 579 10.44 25.80 -7.22
CA LEU A 579 9.96 24.45 -7.48
C LEU A 579 9.44 23.75 -6.21
N PHE A 580 10.08 24.04 -5.06
CA PHE A 580 9.74 23.44 -3.77
C PHE A 580 9.78 24.50 -2.67
N ALA A 581 8.75 24.53 -1.84
CA ALA A 581 8.70 25.29 -0.60
C ALA A 581 9.13 24.42 0.58
N LYS A 582 9.74 25.03 1.60
CA LYS A 582 10.02 24.32 2.85
C LYS A 582 8.74 23.87 3.53
N ILE A 583 8.83 22.78 4.26
CA ILE A 583 7.83 22.33 5.20
C ILE A 583 8.29 22.75 6.58
N GLU A 584 7.45 23.49 7.29
CA GLU A 584 7.75 24.04 8.60
C GLU A 584 7.37 23.06 9.72
N ASP A 585 7.96 23.20 10.90
CA ASP A 585 7.74 22.29 12.03
C ASP A 585 6.26 22.21 12.46
N HIS A 586 5.52 23.32 12.35
CA HIS A 586 4.11 23.33 12.71
C HIS A 586 3.24 22.49 11.75
N GLU A 587 3.56 22.41 10.45
CA GLU A 587 2.86 21.56 9.48
C GLU A 587 3.03 20.07 9.84
N VAL A 588 4.24 19.69 10.28
CA VAL A 588 4.53 18.34 10.79
C VAL A 588 3.78 18.06 12.08
N GLN A 589 3.75 19.04 13.02
CA GLN A 589 3.07 18.87 14.31
C GLN A 589 1.58 18.62 14.14
N VAL A 590 0.91 19.32 13.23
CA VAL A 590 -0.52 19.09 12.91
C VAL A 590 -0.77 17.63 12.52
N GLN A 591 0.10 17.02 11.74
CA GLN A 591 -0.07 15.63 11.32
C GLN A 591 0.19 14.64 12.48
N LEU A 592 1.17 14.93 13.33
CA LEU A 592 1.44 14.12 14.52
C LEU A 592 0.28 14.20 15.52
N ASP A 593 -0.34 15.38 15.67
CA ASP A 593 -1.50 15.59 16.53
C ASP A 593 -2.74 14.82 16.02
N LYS A 594 -2.97 14.76 14.69
CA LYS A 594 -4.00 13.91 14.07
C LYS A 594 -3.80 12.43 14.43
N LEU A 595 -2.55 11.93 14.30
CA LEU A 595 -2.24 10.54 14.65
C LEU A 595 -2.40 10.28 16.16
N ALA A 596 -1.99 11.22 17.02
CA ALA A 596 -2.17 11.11 18.46
C ALA A 596 -3.66 11.03 18.84
N ALA A 597 -4.51 11.88 18.23
CA ALA A 597 -5.95 11.83 18.41
C ALA A 597 -6.58 10.50 17.99
N THR A 598 -6.15 9.95 16.83
CA THR A 598 -6.56 8.63 16.36
C THR A 598 -6.18 7.53 17.33
N LYS A 599 -4.96 7.59 17.91
CA LYS A 599 -4.49 6.61 18.90
C LYS A 599 -5.36 6.65 20.16
N LEU A 600 -5.64 7.83 20.69
CA LEU A 600 -6.51 8.01 21.86
C LEU A 600 -7.94 7.50 21.61
N ALA A 601 -8.50 7.75 20.41
CA ALA A 601 -9.82 7.23 20.04
C ALA A 601 -9.84 5.70 20.03
N ASN A 602 -8.83 5.05 19.44
CA ASN A 602 -8.69 3.59 19.40
C ASN A 602 -8.51 2.99 20.80
N GLU A 603 -7.76 3.65 21.68
CA GLU A 603 -7.60 3.23 23.08
C GLU A 603 -8.92 3.34 23.85
N ALA A 604 -9.71 4.38 23.60
CA ALA A 604 -11.04 4.55 24.19
C ALA A 604 -12.05 3.48 23.70
N GLU A 605 -12.02 3.12 22.41
CA GLU A 605 -12.85 2.04 21.86
C GLU A 605 -12.48 0.66 22.44
N ASN A 606 -11.20 0.42 22.72
CA ASN A 606 -10.74 -0.84 23.35
C ASN A 606 -11.05 -0.92 24.85
N ASN A 607 -11.31 0.20 25.51
CA ASN A 607 -11.73 0.26 26.93
C ASN A 607 -13.25 0.09 27.02
N ILE A 608 -13.80 -0.97 26.44
CA ILE A 608 -15.21 -1.34 26.62
C ILE A 608 -15.35 -1.84 28.07
N VAL A 609 -15.92 -1.01 28.93
CA VAL A 609 -16.39 -1.45 30.22
C VAL A 609 -17.50 -2.48 29.98
N GLU A 610 -17.31 -3.72 30.47
CA GLU A 610 -18.35 -4.74 30.39
C GLU A 610 -19.67 -4.21 30.90
N PRO A 611 -20.79 -4.52 30.23
CA PRO A 611 -22.11 -4.06 30.72
C PRO A 611 -22.37 -4.59 32.11
N GLN A 612 -23.08 -3.78 32.91
CA GLN A 612 -23.51 -4.18 34.24
C GLN A 612 -24.20 -5.54 34.19
N LYS A 613 -23.78 -6.46 35.06
CA LYS A 613 -24.44 -7.75 35.26
C LYS A 613 -25.85 -7.57 35.83
N GLU A 614 -26.63 -8.63 35.82
CA GLU A 614 -27.97 -8.63 36.39
C GLU A 614 -27.92 -8.12 37.82
N THR A 615 -28.94 -7.32 38.20
CA THR A 615 -29.08 -6.78 39.57
C THR A 615 -29.25 -7.92 40.55
N ILE A 616 -28.47 -7.90 41.64
CA ILE A 616 -28.59 -8.84 42.77
C ILE A 616 -29.18 -8.10 43.97
N GLU A 617 -29.84 -8.83 44.87
CA GLU A 617 -30.34 -8.31 46.15
C GLU A 617 -29.18 -8.13 47.15
N PHE A 618 -29.32 -7.22 48.07
CA PHE A 618 -28.31 -6.98 49.11
C PHE A 618 -27.97 -8.25 49.91
N ASP A 619 -28.95 -9.12 50.14
CA ASP A 619 -28.75 -10.43 50.78
C ASP A 619 -27.84 -11.37 50.00
N ASP A 620 -27.70 -11.20 48.66
CA ASP A 620 -26.76 -11.97 47.88
C ASP A 620 -25.33 -11.45 48.04
N PHE A 621 -25.17 -10.13 48.16
CA PHE A 621 -23.87 -9.53 48.44
C PHE A 621 -23.37 -9.92 49.86
N THR A 622 -24.24 -9.92 50.89
CA THR A 622 -23.87 -10.28 52.24
C THR A 622 -23.45 -11.73 52.44
N LYS A 623 -23.70 -12.60 51.45
CA LYS A 623 -23.19 -13.99 51.44
C LYS A 623 -21.70 -14.05 51.11
N LEU A 624 -21.13 -12.99 50.56
CA LEU A 624 -19.71 -12.95 50.22
C LEU A 624 -18.89 -12.54 51.46
N ASP A 625 -17.90 -13.34 51.82
CA ASP A 625 -16.92 -12.98 52.83
C ASP A 625 -15.61 -12.54 52.15
N ILE A 626 -15.48 -11.23 51.98
CA ILE A 626 -14.34 -10.59 51.35
C ILE A 626 -13.47 -9.98 52.44
N ARG A 627 -12.16 -10.35 52.48
CA ARG A 627 -11.23 -9.90 53.51
C ARG A 627 -9.92 -9.40 52.96
N VAL A 628 -9.26 -8.55 53.74
CA VAL A 628 -7.88 -8.14 53.46
C VAL A 628 -6.96 -9.28 53.94
N GLY A 629 -5.97 -9.61 53.08
CA GLY A 629 -4.93 -10.59 53.40
C GLY A 629 -3.57 -10.12 52.90
N THR A 630 -2.52 -10.84 53.34
CA THR A 630 -1.13 -10.60 52.87
C THR A 630 -0.58 -11.87 52.27
N ILE A 631 0.03 -11.75 51.09
CA ILE A 631 0.75 -12.85 50.44
C ILE A 631 2.04 -13.14 51.22
N ILE A 632 2.13 -14.29 51.84
CA ILE A 632 3.29 -14.70 52.67
C ILE A 632 4.23 -15.64 51.93
N GLU A 633 3.76 -16.34 50.88
CA GLU A 633 4.55 -17.22 50.04
C GLU A 633 3.97 -17.25 48.62
N ALA A 634 4.82 -17.25 47.62
CA ALA A 634 4.42 -17.37 46.22
C ALA A 634 5.40 -18.32 45.46
N VAL A 635 4.86 -19.31 44.76
CA VAL A 635 5.65 -20.26 43.97
C VAL A 635 4.97 -20.58 42.63
N LYS A 636 5.74 -20.87 41.58
CA LYS A 636 5.19 -21.29 40.31
C LYS A 636 4.59 -22.70 40.40
N VAL A 637 3.38 -22.87 39.85
CA VAL A 637 2.77 -24.20 39.76
C VAL A 637 3.51 -25.02 38.66
N PRO A 638 4.07 -26.22 39.00
CA PRO A 638 4.81 -27.02 38.03
C PRO A 638 4.02 -27.35 36.77
N LYS A 639 4.70 -27.33 35.61
CA LYS A 639 4.12 -27.61 34.28
C LYS A 639 3.01 -26.59 33.84
N THR A 640 3.01 -25.38 34.37
CA THR A 640 2.13 -24.30 33.94
C THR A 640 2.95 -23.03 33.62
N LYS A 641 2.48 -22.21 32.65
CA LYS A 641 3.11 -20.92 32.36
C LYS A 641 2.42 -19.77 33.09
N LYS A 642 1.13 -19.91 33.41
CA LYS A 642 0.25 -18.83 33.86
C LYS A 642 -0.05 -18.85 35.36
N LEU A 643 0.21 -19.97 36.08
CA LEU A 643 -0.27 -20.14 37.44
C LEU A 643 0.81 -19.94 38.48
N LEU A 644 0.48 -19.13 39.50
CA LEU A 644 1.18 -19.08 40.80
C LEU A 644 0.32 -19.72 41.88
N GLN A 645 0.96 -20.48 42.76
CA GLN A 645 0.40 -20.92 44.02
C GLN A 645 0.87 -19.96 45.09
N LEU A 646 -0.07 -19.37 45.81
CA LEU A 646 0.13 -18.37 46.84
C LEU A 646 -0.32 -18.91 48.19
N LYS A 647 0.41 -18.60 49.24
CA LYS A 647 -0.11 -18.67 50.61
C LYS A 647 -0.45 -17.26 51.06
N VAL A 648 -1.67 -17.07 51.49
CA VAL A 648 -2.20 -15.78 51.91
C VAL A 648 -2.70 -15.87 53.34
N ASP A 649 -2.14 -15.06 54.22
CA ASP A 649 -2.64 -14.87 55.55
C ASP A 649 -3.87 -13.93 55.50
N VAL A 650 -5.05 -14.45 55.77
CA VAL A 650 -6.34 -13.72 55.74
C VAL A 650 -6.84 -13.38 57.13
N GLY A 651 -5.98 -13.41 58.12
CA GLY A 651 -6.24 -13.03 59.52
C GLY A 651 -6.99 -14.07 60.33
N ILE A 652 -7.85 -14.87 59.74
CA ILE A 652 -8.57 -15.99 60.39
C ILE A 652 -7.84 -17.31 60.24
N ASP A 653 -7.12 -17.45 59.12
CA ASP A 653 -6.28 -18.60 58.79
C ASP A 653 -5.28 -18.24 57.65
N THR A 654 -4.46 -19.21 57.27
CA THR A 654 -3.58 -19.10 56.07
C THR A 654 -4.11 -20.02 55.00
N ARG A 655 -4.35 -19.45 53.78
CA ARG A 655 -4.95 -20.17 52.65
C ARG A 655 -4.01 -20.37 51.52
N THR A 656 -4.16 -21.49 50.86
CA THR A 656 -3.54 -21.72 49.54
C THR A 656 -4.50 -21.22 48.47
N ILE A 657 -4.03 -20.29 47.63
CA ILE A 657 -4.79 -19.73 46.50
C ILE A 657 -3.96 -19.92 45.23
N VAL A 658 -4.59 -20.44 44.20
CA VAL A 658 -3.96 -20.59 42.84
C VAL A 658 -4.54 -19.52 41.93
N SER A 659 -3.68 -18.68 41.41
CA SER A 659 -4.07 -17.55 40.53
C SER A 659 -3.32 -17.52 39.24
N GLY A 660 -3.94 -17.05 38.15
CA GLY A 660 -3.45 -16.96 36.80
C GLY A 660 -2.49 -15.79 36.53
N ILE A 661 -1.66 -15.41 37.48
CA ILE A 661 -0.91 -14.15 37.53
C ILE A 661 0.59 -14.26 37.17
N ALA A 662 1.07 -15.43 36.79
CA ALA A 662 2.50 -15.67 36.57
C ALA A 662 3.08 -14.93 35.34
N GLU A 663 2.23 -14.41 34.46
CA GLU A 663 2.63 -13.56 33.33
C GLU A 663 2.74 -12.07 33.72
N SER A 664 2.01 -11.64 34.75
CA SER A 664 2.03 -10.25 35.24
C SER A 664 3.01 -10.04 36.40
N PHE A 665 3.24 -11.09 37.25
CA PHE A 665 4.05 -10.97 38.44
C PHE A 665 5.08 -12.08 38.60
N LYS A 666 6.25 -11.73 39.14
CA LYS A 666 7.19 -12.71 39.63
C LYS A 666 6.87 -13.09 41.08
N PRO A 667 7.06 -14.35 41.47
CA PRO A 667 6.77 -14.79 42.83
C PRO A 667 7.44 -13.93 43.92
N GLU A 668 8.70 -13.58 43.71
CA GLU A 668 9.51 -12.79 44.65
C GLU A 668 9.02 -11.33 44.83
N ASP A 669 8.36 -10.77 43.83
CA ASP A 669 7.97 -9.35 43.83
C ASP A 669 6.63 -9.12 44.59
N ILE A 670 5.86 -10.18 44.86
CA ILE A 670 4.53 -10.09 45.47
C ILE A 670 4.45 -10.63 46.89
N ILE A 671 5.57 -11.11 47.44
CA ILE A 671 5.62 -11.51 48.87
C ILE A 671 5.55 -10.26 49.74
N GLY A 672 4.66 -10.24 50.70
CA GLY A 672 4.37 -9.08 51.54
C GLY A 672 3.28 -8.16 51.01
N GLN A 673 2.81 -8.39 49.75
CA GLN A 673 1.74 -7.59 49.14
C GLN A 673 0.41 -7.82 49.83
N LYS A 674 -0.28 -6.74 50.19
CA LYS A 674 -1.68 -6.78 50.64
C LYS A 674 -2.62 -7.00 49.47
N VAL A 675 -3.65 -7.82 49.68
CA VAL A 675 -4.61 -8.20 48.63
C VAL A 675 -6.00 -8.34 49.24
N THR A 676 -7.00 -8.17 48.41
CA THR A 676 -8.40 -8.43 48.78
C THR A 676 -8.77 -9.85 48.31
N VAL A 677 -9.33 -10.66 49.23
CA VAL A 677 -9.57 -12.09 49.02
C VAL A 677 -11.03 -12.44 49.33
N LEU A 678 -11.70 -13.10 48.37
CA LEU A 678 -12.97 -13.79 48.63
C LEU A 678 -12.65 -15.14 49.33
N VAL A 679 -12.97 -15.22 50.63
CA VAL A 679 -12.52 -16.32 51.49
C VAL A 679 -13.51 -17.47 51.60
N ASN A 680 -14.79 -17.25 51.37
CA ASN A 680 -15.84 -18.29 51.49
C ASN A 680 -16.21 -18.94 50.14
N LEU A 681 -15.34 -18.85 49.17
CA LEU A 681 -15.50 -19.56 47.90
C LEU A 681 -15.20 -21.06 48.09
N ALA A 682 -16.02 -21.92 47.51
CA ALA A 682 -15.82 -23.38 47.59
C ALA A 682 -14.46 -23.80 47.05
N PRO A 683 -13.68 -24.63 47.73
CA PRO A 683 -12.36 -25.07 47.28
C PRO A 683 -12.40 -25.73 45.92
N ARG A 684 -11.42 -25.39 45.04
CA ARG A 684 -11.32 -25.95 43.71
C ARG A 684 -9.88 -26.44 43.40
N LYS A 685 -9.77 -27.64 42.83
CA LYS A 685 -8.45 -28.15 42.38
C LYS A 685 -8.07 -27.59 41.04
N LEU A 686 -6.94 -26.89 40.98
CA LEU A 686 -6.31 -26.34 39.74
C LEU A 686 -4.96 -26.98 39.56
N ARG A 687 -4.80 -27.79 38.49
CA ARG A 687 -3.55 -28.53 38.17
C ARG A 687 -2.96 -29.31 39.37
N GLY A 688 -3.83 -29.90 40.18
CA GLY A 688 -3.42 -30.77 41.31
C GLY A 688 -3.27 -30.01 42.67
N VAL A 689 -3.32 -28.68 42.66
CA VAL A 689 -3.30 -27.83 43.86
C VAL A 689 -4.69 -27.39 44.18
N GLU A 690 -5.13 -27.50 45.47
CA GLU A 690 -6.41 -27.03 45.93
C GLU A 690 -6.35 -25.53 46.26
N SER A 691 -7.17 -24.73 45.57
CA SER A 691 -7.33 -23.29 45.81
C SER A 691 -8.53 -23.06 46.77
N GLN A 692 -8.30 -22.31 47.85
CA GLN A 692 -9.26 -22.10 48.94
C GLN A 692 -9.72 -20.63 49.07
N GLY A 693 -9.95 -20.00 47.91
CA GLY A 693 -10.37 -18.62 47.78
C GLY A 693 -9.94 -18.01 46.43
N MET A 694 -10.23 -16.73 46.27
CA MET A 694 -9.89 -15.98 45.07
C MET A 694 -9.40 -14.58 45.44
N ILE A 695 -8.26 -14.16 44.90
CA ILE A 695 -7.76 -12.79 44.97
C ILE A 695 -8.51 -11.93 43.97
N LEU A 696 -9.01 -10.77 44.40
CA LEU A 696 -9.67 -9.80 43.53
C LEU A 696 -8.63 -8.96 42.81
N MET A 697 -8.80 -8.82 41.51
CA MET A 697 -7.87 -8.11 40.63
C MET A 697 -8.64 -7.35 39.56
N THR A 698 -7.98 -6.38 38.95
CA THR A 698 -8.47 -5.66 37.76
C THR A 698 -7.39 -5.67 36.67
N ASP A 699 -7.80 -5.43 35.44
CA ASP A 699 -6.88 -5.18 34.35
C ASP A 699 -6.36 -3.74 34.39
N ALA A 700 -5.05 -3.58 34.37
CA ALA A 700 -4.43 -2.26 34.26
C ALA A 700 -4.36 -1.81 32.78
N PRO A 701 -4.25 -0.49 32.47
CA PRO A 701 -4.20 0.02 31.11
C PRO A 701 -3.05 -0.53 30.25
N ASP A 702 -2.01 -1.07 30.88
CA ASP A 702 -0.87 -1.71 30.19
C ASP A 702 -1.12 -3.21 29.86
N GLY A 703 -2.34 -3.69 30.09
CA GLY A 703 -2.74 -5.08 29.85
C GLY A 703 -2.23 -6.07 30.89
N LYS A 704 -1.66 -5.59 32.01
CA LYS A 704 -1.28 -6.42 33.15
C LYS A 704 -2.36 -6.42 34.23
N LEU A 705 -2.36 -7.47 35.05
CA LEU A 705 -3.23 -7.54 36.18
C LEU A 705 -2.73 -6.63 37.30
N ALA A 706 -3.64 -5.98 38.04
CA ALA A 706 -3.35 -5.20 39.22
C ALA A 706 -4.17 -5.74 40.41
N PHE A 707 -3.56 -5.80 41.60
CA PHE A 707 -4.27 -6.18 42.83
C PHE A 707 -5.24 -5.09 43.27
N ILE A 708 -6.40 -5.49 43.75
CA ILE A 708 -7.29 -4.60 44.51
C ILE A 708 -6.84 -4.69 45.99
N GLU A 709 -6.27 -3.61 46.48
CA GLU A 709 -5.67 -3.53 47.80
C GLU A 709 -6.18 -2.32 48.59
N PRO A 710 -6.14 -2.35 49.93
CA PRO A 710 -6.47 -1.19 50.76
C PRO A 710 -5.40 -0.11 50.58
N GLU A 711 -5.81 1.14 50.36
CA GLU A 711 -4.90 2.30 50.21
C GLU A 711 -4.09 2.58 51.50
N ASN A 712 -4.63 2.16 52.66
CA ASN A 712 -4.01 2.41 53.95
C ASN A 712 -3.31 1.16 54.48
N ASP A 713 -2.00 1.24 54.63
CA ASP A 713 -1.15 0.17 55.18
C ASP A 713 -1.50 -0.26 56.62
N SER A 714 -2.23 0.57 57.38
CA SER A 714 -2.67 0.24 58.75
C SER A 714 -3.83 -0.76 58.79
N VAL A 715 -4.47 -1.07 57.67
CA VAL A 715 -5.54 -2.09 57.62
C VAL A 715 -4.92 -3.45 57.88
N THR A 716 -5.49 -4.19 58.86
CA THR A 716 -4.96 -5.49 59.32
C THR A 716 -5.53 -6.65 58.50
N ASN A 717 -4.80 -7.77 58.46
CA ASN A 717 -5.31 -8.99 57.83
C ASN A 717 -6.57 -9.46 58.57
N GLY A 718 -7.57 -9.91 57.79
CA GLY A 718 -8.85 -10.36 58.32
C GLY A 718 -9.94 -9.28 58.40
N GLU A 719 -9.58 -7.99 58.20
CA GLU A 719 -10.60 -6.94 58.12
C GLU A 719 -11.53 -7.23 56.92
N GLN A 720 -12.84 -7.11 57.20
CA GLN A 720 -13.88 -7.41 56.22
C GLN A 720 -14.12 -6.21 55.30
N VAL A 721 -14.22 -6.48 54.03
CA VAL A 721 -14.62 -5.50 52.99
C VAL A 721 -16.14 -5.53 52.92
N SER A 722 -16.79 -4.41 53.23
CA SER A 722 -18.24 -4.26 53.30
C SER A 722 -18.75 -3.18 52.35
#